data_839d5fc30e6a427f506bbd0c3207c9fe
#
_entry.id   839d5fc30e6a427f506bbd0c3207c9fe
#
_cell.length_a   1.000
_cell.length_b   1.000
_cell.length_c   1.000
_cell.angle_alpha   90.00
_cell.angle_beta   90.00
_cell.angle_gamma   90.00
#
_symmetry.space_group_name_H-M   'P 1'
#
loop_
_entity.id
_entity.type
_entity.pdbx_description
1 polymer ?
#
loop_
_entity_poly.entity_id
_entity_poly.type
_entity_poly.pdbx_seq_one_letter_code
_entity_poly.pdbx_strand_id
1 'polypeptide(L)'
;MTDTWSNAVVSQVRAVSGRPAKASTPQEVWAGLSAAVVDHIADDWASTDRTYKAGRMEHYFSAEFLMGRALLNNLSNLGLVEQARTSLNAFGQNLSEVLEEEPDAALGNGGLGRLAACFLDSCATLDLPVYGYGILYRYGLFKQLFENGFQTEHPDSWMEEGYPFIVRRQEEQRLVSYADMTVRAIPYDMPITGYGTKNVNTLRLWKAEPLEEFDYDAFNSQRFTDAIVERERVMDISRVLYPNDTTYEGKVLRVRQQYFFCSASLQDIVANYIEQHGTDLRGLSDFNAIQLNDTHPVLAIPELMRILLDNYGMGWEEAWEVVAKTFAYTNHTVLAEALETWEMGIFDRIFPRIAEIVREIDRRFRLDMAERGLDQGTIDYLAPISGGRAHMAWIACYASYSINGVAALHTEILKRDTLAQWYAIWPERFNNKTNGVTPRRWLKQCNPRLAALLDEVTGSDEWVKDLSVLSEYTSAGNDDIYRRLGEIKAANKADFANWIAEREGIEIDPEAIYDVQIKRLHEYKRQLLNAFYILDLYFRMKQDPSLQVPKRVFIFGAKAAPGYIRAKAIIKLINTIAELVNNDSDVNETIKVVFVHNYNVSPAEHIIPAADVSEQISMAGKEASGTSNMKFMMNGALTMGTLDGANVEILDAVGDENAYIFGATEDELPALKRDYDPRWHMDNVPGLRRVLDALVDGTLDDNGSGWFYDLHRSLLEPSYEPADVYYVLGDFAAYREAKDRMAHDHDADPLGWNRKVWVNITRSGRFSSDRTISDYAREVWKIKGEPIA
;
A
#
# COMPACT_ATOMS: atom_id res chain seq x y z
N MET A 1 21.91 37.49 13.08
CA MET A 1 22.53 36.13 13.18
C MET A 1 21.97 35.34 12.02
N THR A 2 22.79 35.04 11.03
CA THR A 2 22.39 34.10 9.97
C THR A 2 22.15 32.77 10.65
N ASP A 3 20.94 32.25 10.47
CA ASP A 3 20.48 31.01 11.08
C ASP A 3 21.44 29.86 10.71
N THR A 4 21.85 29.08 11.69
CA THR A 4 22.75 27.92 11.51
C THR A 4 22.20 26.96 10.45
N TRP A 5 20.88 26.77 10.42
CA TRP A 5 20.19 25.97 9.42
C TRP A 5 20.35 26.51 7.98
N SER A 6 20.10 27.83 7.77
CA SER A 6 20.24 28.44 6.44
C SER A 6 21.65 28.31 5.88
N ASN A 7 22.67 28.41 6.75
CA ASN A 7 24.07 28.22 6.35
C ASN A 7 24.36 26.76 5.98
N ALA A 8 23.79 25.78 6.71
CA ALA A 8 23.90 24.35 6.40
C ALA A 8 23.27 24.05 5.03
N VAL A 9 22.06 24.53 4.77
CA VAL A 9 21.39 24.38 3.48
C VAL A 9 22.25 24.92 2.32
N VAL A 10 22.73 26.17 2.41
CA VAL A 10 23.58 26.78 1.38
C VAL A 10 24.88 25.98 1.20
N SER A 11 25.47 25.49 2.28
CA SER A 11 26.70 24.68 2.23
C SER A 11 26.49 23.36 1.50
N GLN A 12 25.41 22.64 1.84
CA GLN A 12 25.08 21.34 1.21
C GLN A 12 24.68 21.50 -0.26
N VAL A 13 23.87 22.53 -0.61
CA VAL A 13 23.57 22.82 -2.02
C VAL A 13 24.82 23.07 -2.83
N ARG A 14 25.77 23.84 -2.31
CA ARG A 14 27.06 24.08 -2.98
C ARG A 14 27.93 22.85 -3.07
N ALA A 15 27.93 22.00 -2.06
CA ALA A 15 28.69 20.74 -2.05
C ALA A 15 28.18 19.75 -3.12
N VAL A 16 26.86 19.63 -3.25
CA VAL A 16 26.21 18.77 -4.22
C VAL A 16 26.35 19.31 -5.64
N SER A 17 26.06 20.59 -5.87
CA SER A 17 26.06 21.20 -7.21
C SER A 17 27.42 21.60 -7.77
N GLY A 18 28.42 21.75 -6.91
CA GLY A 18 29.73 22.28 -7.30
C GLY A 18 29.73 23.74 -7.78
N ARG A 19 28.64 24.51 -7.48
CA ARG A 19 28.45 25.89 -7.93
C ARG A 19 27.79 26.76 -6.84
N PRO A 20 27.72 28.09 -6.99
CA PRO A 20 27.01 28.95 -6.06
C PRO A 20 25.52 28.57 -5.96
N ALA A 21 24.93 28.51 -4.76
CA ALA A 21 23.56 28.05 -4.51
C ALA A 21 22.51 28.75 -5.41
N LYS A 22 22.65 30.04 -5.65
CA LYS A 22 21.73 30.79 -6.52
C LYS A 22 21.84 30.43 -8.04
N ALA A 23 22.85 29.69 -8.43
CA ALA A 23 23.08 29.22 -9.81
C ALA A 23 22.76 27.70 -9.96
N SER A 24 22.31 27.06 -8.87
CA SER A 24 21.93 25.65 -8.86
C SER A 24 20.54 25.46 -9.47
N THR A 25 20.32 24.31 -10.11
CA THR A 25 18.99 23.91 -10.62
C THR A 25 18.07 23.51 -9.45
N PRO A 26 16.74 23.52 -9.62
CA PRO A 26 15.83 23.04 -8.58
C PRO A 26 16.16 21.62 -8.08
N GLN A 27 16.57 20.72 -8.97
CA GLN A 27 16.99 19.37 -8.63
C GLN A 27 18.28 19.32 -7.78
N GLU A 28 19.32 20.10 -8.14
CA GLU A 28 20.53 20.23 -7.32
C GLU A 28 20.20 20.82 -5.93
N VAL A 29 19.22 21.74 -5.86
CA VAL A 29 18.73 22.31 -4.61
C VAL A 29 17.97 21.27 -3.79
N TRP A 30 17.10 20.45 -4.43
CA TRP A 30 16.44 19.33 -3.75
C TRP A 30 17.46 18.37 -3.12
N ALA A 31 18.47 17.95 -3.88
CA ALA A 31 19.50 17.05 -3.37
C ALA A 31 20.29 17.67 -2.20
N GLY A 32 20.66 18.95 -2.31
CA GLY A 32 21.38 19.67 -1.26
C GLY A 32 20.53 19.93 -0.02
N LEU A 33 19.25 20.30 -0.17
CA LEU A 33 18.33 20.48 0.96
C LEU A 33 18.05 19.15 1.68
N SER A 34 17.86 18.07 0.93
CA SER A 34 17.71 16.71 1.48
C SER A 34 18.95 16.27 2.27
N ALA A 35 20.16 16.53 1.74
CA ALA A 35 21.41 16.28 2.46
C ALA A 35 21.52 17.11 3.75
N ALA A 36 21.05 18.36 3.75
CA ALA A 36 21.02 19.20 4.94
C ALA A 36 20.05 18.67 6.01
N VAL A 37 18.93 18.08 5.61
CA VAL A 37 17.99 17.40 6.53
C VAL A 37 18.66 16.19 7.15
N VAL A 38 19.32 15.34 6.36
CA VAL A 38 20.03 14.15 6.88
C VAL A 38 21.14 14.54 7.85
N ASP A 39 21.93 15.58 7.54
CA ASP A 39 22.96 16.13 8.43
C ASP A 39 22.35 16.62 9.76
N HIS A 40 21.21 17.31 9.68
CA HIS A 40 20.51 17.87 10.85
C HIS A 40 20.04 16.78 11.83
N ILE A 41 19.61 15.63 11.34
CA ILE A 41 19.07 14.54 12.19
C ILE A 41 20.13 13.49 12.56
N ALA A 42 21.36 13.60 12.11
CA ALA A 42 22.37 12.53 12.20
C ALA A 42 22.67 12.10 13.64
N ASP A 43 22.84 13.05 14.56
CA ASP A 43 23.10 12.76 15.97
C ASP A 43 21.89 12.15 16.68
N ASP A 44 20.69 12.66 16.40
CA ASP A 44 19.45 12.14 16.93
C ASP A 44 19.17 10.72 16.40
N TRP A 45 19.41 10.47 15.11
CA TRP A 45 19.32 9.13 14.51
C TRP A 45 20.26 8.12 15.16
N ALA A 46 21.53 8.49 15.34
CA ALA A 46 22.51 7.62 16.00
C ALA A 46 22.17 7.40 17.49
N SER A 47 21.56 8.39 18.16
CA SER A 47 21.13 8.25 19.56
C SER A 47 19.91 7.35 19.70
N THR A 48 18.94 7.49 18.78
CA THR A 48 17.77 6.61 18.68
C THR A 48 18.19 5.16 18.47
N ASP A 49 19.08 4.90 17.50
CA ASP A 49 19.58 3.57 17.20
C ASP A 49 20.22 2.89 18.42
N ARG A 50 21.11 3.60 19.14
CA ARG A 50 21.73 3.07 20.37
C ARG A 50 20.71 2.78 21.46
N THR A 51 19.75 3.66 21.67
CA THR A 51 18.73 3.51 22.71
C THR A 51 17.85 2.29 22.42
N TYR A 52 17.41 2.14 21.19
CA TYR A 52 16.52 1.05 20.79
C TYR A 52 17.21 -0.32 20.87
N LYS A 53 18.44 -0.43 20.37
CA LYS A 53 19.20 -1.70 20.39
C LYS A 53 19.50 -2.23 21.80
N ALA A 54 19.51 -1.36 22.81
CA ALA A 54 19.69 -1.77 24.19
C ALA A 54 18.45 -2.38 24.84
N GLY A 55 17.26 -2.15 24.28
CA GLY A 55 15.97 -2.57 24.81
C GLY A 55 15.27 -3.66 23.96
N ARG A 56 13.97 -3.82 24.19
CA ARG A 56 13.12 -4.68 23.35
C ARG A 56 12.70 -3.91 22.10
N MET A 57 12.93 -4.52 20.94
CA MET A 57 12.62 -3.97 19.63
C MET A 57 11.55 -4.78 18.88
N GLU A 58 10.85 -4.10 18.01
CA GLU A 58 10.03 -4.70 16.97
C GLU A 58 10.71 -4.55 15.61
N HIS A 59 10.66 -5.61 14.80
CA HIS A 59 11.19 -5.66 13.45
C HIS A 59 10.06 -5.93 12.45
N TYR A 60 9.67 -4.89 11.71
CA TYR A 60 8.56 -4.96 10.75
C TYR A 60 9.06 -5.43 9.39
N PHE A 61 8.82 -6.71 9.07
CA PHE A 61 9.24 -7.34 7.82
C PHE A 61 8.18 -7.15 6.73
N SER A 62 8.52 -6.44 5.66
CA SER A 62 7.62 -6.25 4.53
C SER A 62 8.38 -6.29 3.19
N ALA A 63 7.77 -6.96 2.20
CA ALA A 63 8.28 -6.92 0.82
C ALA A 63 8.11 -5.54 0.15
N GLU A 64 7.24 -4.68 0.72
CA GLU A 64 6.90 -3.37 0.18
C GLU A 64 6.92 -2.29 1.26
N PHE A 65 7.47 -1.11 0.91
CA PHE A 65 7.34 0.13 1.66
C PHE A 65 7.06 1.27 0.69
N LEU A 66 5.78 1.62 0.47
CA LEU A 66 5.40 2.68 -0.46
C LEU A 66 5.55 4.06 0.22
N MET A 67 6.79 4.51 0.31
CA MET A 67 7.18 5.71 1.07
C MET A 67 6.69 7.00 0.40
N GLY A 68 6.77 7.11 -0.92
CA GLY A 68 6.57 8.37 -1.63
C GLY A 68 7.73 9.35 -1.36
N ARG A 69 7.50 10.65 -1.58
CA ARG A 69 8.46 11.73 -1.34
C ARG A 69 8.75 11.89 0.14
N ALA A 70 10.03 12.02 0.52
CA ALA A 70 10.47 12.09 1.91
C ALA A 70 10.73 13.53 2.40
N LEU A 71 11.17 14.44 1.52
CA LEU A 71 11.66 15.77 1.92
C LEU A 71 10.60 16.59 2.67
N LEU A 72 9.42 16.78 2.07
CA LEU A 72 8.36 17.56 2.72
C LEU A 72 7.87 16.90 4.02
N ASN A 73 7.77 15.58 4.03
CA ASN A 73 7.39 14.83 5.23
C ASN A 73 8.39 15.05 6.38
N ASN A 74 9.69 14.95 6.08
CA ASN A 74 10.73 15.18 7.08
C ASN A 74 10.76 16.65 7.55
N LEU A 75 10.67 17.61 6.63
CA LEU A 75 10.58 19.03 6.99
C LEU A 75 9.36 19.34 7.89
N SER A 76 8.21 18.73 7.59
CA SER A 76 6.98 18.87 8.37
C SER A 76 7.13 18.27 9.77
N ASN A 77 7.64 17.05 9.87
CA ASN A 77 7.82 16.35 11.14
C ASN A 77 8.82 17.06 12.06
N LEU A 78 9.85 17.68 11.47
CA LEU A 78 10.89 18.44 12.19
C LEU A 78 10.51 19.91 12.45
N GLY A 79 9.36 20.39 11.93
CA GLY A 79 8.96 21.81 12.05
C GLY A 79 9.83 22.79 11.25
N LEU A 80 10.48 22.32 10.16
CA LEU A 80 11.48 23.08 9.39
C LEU A 80 10.93 23.68 8.07
N VAL A 81 9.65 23.51 7.74
CA VAL A 81 9.07 23.92 6.44
C VAL A 81 9.29 25.41 6.17
N GLU A 82 8.92 26.28 7.12
CA GLU A 82 9.06 27.74 6.95
C GLU A 82 10.52 28.21 6.97
N GLN A 83 11.39 27.54 7.71
CA GLN A 83 12.82 27.82 7.70
C GLN A 83 13.44 27.41 6.36
N ALA A 84 13.05 26.26 5.78
CA ALA A 84 13.46 25.83 4.45
C ALA A 84 13.00 26.84 3.39
N ARG A 85 11.72 27.24 3.42
CA ARG A 85 11.17 28.26 2.50
C ARG A 85 11.96 29.56 2.57
N THR A 86 12.22 30.06 3.76
CA THR A 86 12.98 31.30 4.00
C THR A 86 14.41 31.17 3.47
N SER A 87 15.07 30.04 3.73
CA SER A 87 16.45 29.78 3.28
C SER A 87 16.55 29.75 1.75
N LEU A 88 15.62 29.08 1.08
CA LEU A 88 15.58 28.97 -0.38
C LEU A 88 15.29 30.32 -1.03
N ASN A 89 14.33 31.08 -0.53
CA ASN A 89 13.99 32.42 -1.01
C ASN A 89 15.18 33.38 -0.95
N ALA A 90 16.06 33.24 0.06
CA ALA A 90 17.24 34.09 0.22
C ALA A 90 18.23 33.99 -0.96
N PHE A 91 18.22 32.88 -1.72
CA PHE A 91 19.04 32.76 -2.93
C PHE A 91 18.20 32.53 -4.21
N GLY A 92 16.90 32.88 -4.16
CA GLY A 92 16.04 32.97 -5.35
C GLY A 92 15.45 31.65 -5.81
N GLN A 93 15.32 30.68 -4.92
CA GLN A 93 14.69 29.39 -5.18
C GLN A 93 13.32 29.29 -4.51
N ASN A 94 12.41 28.54 -5.11
CA ASN A 94 11.06 28.31 -4.61
C ASN A 94 10.93 26.88 -4.03
N LEU A 95 10.50 26.77 -2.76
CA LEU A 95 10.35 25.45 -2.12
C LEU A 95 9.38 24.53 -2.88
N SER A 96 8.27 25.05 -3.42
CA SER A 96 7.30 24.22 -4.14
C SER A 96 7.89 23.62 -5.43
N GLU A 97 8.68 24.39 -6.18
CA GLU A 97 9.38 23.91 -7.38
C GLU A 97 10.44 22.85 -7.00
N VAL A 98 11.17 23.06 -5.92
CA VAL A 98 12.19 22.14 -5.42
C VAL A 98 11.57 20.82 -4.96
N LEU A 99 10.39 20.85 -4.32
CA LEU A 99 9.68 19.63 -3.89
C LEU A 99 9.18 18.77 -5.07
N GLU A 100 8.88 19.40 -6.22
CA GLU A 100 8.44 18.64 -7.42
C GLU A 100 9.58 17.85 -8.08
N GLU A 101 10.84 18.20 -7.81
CA GLU A 101 11.99 17.45 -8.32
C GLU A 101 12.23 16.11 -7.62
N GLU A 102 11.62 15.89 -6.44
CA GLU A 102 11.76 14.62 -5.72
C GLU A 102 10.96 13.50 -6.40
N PRO A 103 11.61 12.41 -6.83
CA PRO A 103 10.91 11.23 -7.31
C PRO A 103 10.21 10.50 -6.15
N ASP A 104 9.06 9.89 -6.40
CA ASP A 104 8.47 8.94 -5.43
C ASP A 104 9.39 7.74 -5.24
N ALA A 105 9.76 7.42 -4.01
CA ALA A 105 10.49 6.20 -3.70
C ALA A 105 9.62 4.98 -4.03
N ALA A 106 9.91 4.33 -5.16
CA ALA A 106 9.06 3.31 -5.78
C ALA A 106 9.26 1.91 -5.14
N LEU A 107 9.20 1.83 -3.81
CA LEU A 107 9.47 0.63 -3.03
C LEU A 107 8.21 -0.18 -2.67
N GLY A 108 7.08 0.14 -3.28
CA GLY A 108 5.80 -0.52 -3.03
C GLY A 108 4.81 -0.35 -4.17
N ASN A 109 3.71 -1.12 -4.11
CA ASN A 109 2.68 -1.14 -5.15
C ASN A 109 1.38 -0.45 -4.71
N GLY A 110 0.87 -0.80 -3.52
CA GLY A 110 -0.48 -0.41 -3.13
C GLY A 110 -0.70 -0.34 -1.62
N GLY A 111 -1.87 -0.84 -1.19
CA GLY A 111 -2.33 -0.74 0.21
C GLY A 111 -1.37 -1.32 1.22
N LEU A 112 -0.79 -2.50 0.96
CA LEU A 112 0.13 -3.19 1.86
C LEU A 112 1.41 -2.37 2.10
N GLY A 113 2.05 -1.89 1.02
CA GLY A 113 3.27 -1.08 1.11
C GLY A 113 3.02 0.30 1.70
N ARG A 114 1.86 0.93 1.40
CA ARG A 114 1.53 2.24 2.00
C ARG A 114 1.17 2.10 3.48
N LEU A 115 0.52 1.00 3.89
CA LEU A 115 0.28 0.71 5.30
C LEU A 115 1.60 0.61 6.08
N ALA A 116 2.57 -0.17 5.57
CA ALA A 116 3.89 -0.30 6.17
C ALA A 116 4.57 1.08 6.35
N ALA A 117 4.49 1.96 5.33
CA ALA A 117 5.02 3.31 5.40
C ALA A 117 4.30 4.18 6.45
N CYS A 118 2.96 4.09 6.56
CA CYS A 118 2.20 4.79 7.61
C CYS A 118 2.55 4.27 9.01
N PHE A 119 2.76 2.98 9.15
CA PHE A 119 3.15 2.37 10.43
C PHE A 119 4.52 2.83 10.90
N LEU A 120 5.51 2.91 10.00
CA LEU A 120 6.83 3.44 10.39
C LEU A 120 6.76 4.92 10.82
N ASP A 121 5.99 5.76 10.12
CA ASP A 121 5.76 7.15 10.51
C ASP A 121 5.12 7.25 11.91
N SER A 122 4.11 6.41 12.19
CA SER A 122 3.47 6.34 13.51
C SER A 122 4.42 5.81 14.60
N CYS A 123 5.22 4.79 14.29
CA CYS A 123 6.20 4.26 15.25
C CYS A 123 7.22 5.33 15.66
N ALA A 124 7.76 6.09 14.70
CA ALA A 124 8.68 7.18 14.98
C ALA A 124 8.02 8.31 15.79
N THR A 125 6.77 8.68 15.44
CA THR A 125 6.01 9.73 16.13
C THR A 125 5.66 9.38 17.58
N LEU A 126 5.48 8.07 17.86
CA LEU A 126 5.17 7.54 19.19
C LEU A 126 6.41 7.07 19.96
N ASP A 127 7.61 7.39 19.47
CA ASP A 127 8.91 7.03 20.06
C ASP A 127 9.09 5.51 20.24
N LEU A 128 8.42 4.69 19.41
CA LEU A 128 8.45 3.23 19.53
C LEU A 128 9.70 2.64 18.89
N PRO A 129 10.38 1.69 19.56
CA PRO A 129 11.59 1.03 19.06
C PRO A 129 11.27 0.03 17.95
N VAL A 130 11.08 0.54 16.74
CA VAL A 130 10.70 -0.24 15.56
C VAL A 130 11.66 0.00 14.39
N TYR A 131 12.14 -1.08 13.78
CA TYR A 131 12.86 -1.08 12.51
C TYR A 131 11.99 -1.69 11.40
N GLY A 132 11.98 -1.05 10.21
CA GLY A 132 11.48 -1.68 9.00
C GLY A 132 12.59 -2.44 8.28
N TYR A 133 12.25 -3.61 7.70
CA TYR A 133 13.16 -4.40 6.87
C TYR A 133 12.51 -4.79 5.56
N GLY A 134 13.20 -4.52 4.43
CA GLY A 134 12.71 -4.81 3.09
C GLY A 134 13.83 -4.87 2.06
N ILE A 135 13.46 -4.69 0.78
CA ILE A 135 14.38 -4.71 -0.36
C ILE A 135 14.47 -3.32 -0.98
N LEU A 136 15.69 -2.89 -1.33
CA LEU A 136 15.93 -1.69 -2.13
C LEU A 136 15.77 -2.03 -3.63
N TYR A 137 14.54 -1.91 -4.14
CA TYR A 137 14.26 -2.15 -5.54
C TYR A 137 14.80 -1.02 -6.42
N ARG A 138 15.54 -1.39 -7.47
CA ARG A 138 16.11 -0.42 -8.41
C ARG A 138 15.03 0.32 -9.21
N TYR A 139 14.00 -0.40 -9.66
CA TYR A 139 12.95 0.11 -10.55
C TYR A 139 11.54 0.06 -9.94
N GLY A 140 11.41 -0.38 -8.68
CA GLY A 140 10.11 -0.54 -8.05
C GLY A 140 9.21 -1.51 -8.79
N LEU A 141 7.92 -1.16 -8.94
CA LEU A 141 6.96 -1.95 -9.69
C LEU A 141 7.11 -1.71 -11.21
N PHE A 142 6.76 -0.54 -11.70
CA PHE A 142 6.96 0.00 -13.06
C PHE A 142 6.36 1.42 -13.16
N LYS A 143 6.82 2.18 -14.16
CA LYS A 143 6.16 3.40 -14.61
C LYS A 143 5.10 3.03 -15.65
N GLN A 144 3.85 3.47 -15.44
CA GLN A 144 2.73 3.23 -16.34
C GLN A 144 2.65 4.33 -17.40
N LEU A 145 2.56 3.93 -18.66
CA LEU A 145 2.17 4.81 -19.78
C LEU A 145 0.95 4.20 -20.48
N PHE A 146 0.29 4.99 -21.32
CA PHE A 146 -0.80 4.52 -22.17
C PHE A 146 -0.44 4.68 -23.65
N GLU A 147 -0.61 3.60 -24.40
CA GLU A 147 -0.48 3.58 -25.86
C GLU A 147 -1.82 3.13 -26.47
N ASN A 148 -2.49 4.00 -27.19
CA ASN A 148 -3.85 3.76 -27.71
C ASN A 148 -4.85 3.30 -26.62
N GLY A 149 -4.72 3.86 -25.40
CA GLY A 149 -5.54 3.50 -24.24
C GLY A 149 -5.14 2.20 -23.51
N PHE A 150 -4.15 1.45 -24.02
CA PHE A 150 -3.62 0.28 -23.35
C PHE A 150 -2.52 0.65 -22.35
N GLN A 151 -2.49 -0.01 -21.18
CA GLN A 151 -1.37 0.09 -20.25
C GLN A 151 -0.11 -0.54 -20.85
N THR A 152 0.99 0.22 -20.83
CA THR A 152 2.34 -0.27 -21.07
C THR A 152 3.21 -0.04 -19.83
N GLU A 153 4.18 -0.93 -19.61
CA GLU A 153 5.03 -0.93 -18.43
C GLU A 153 6.45 -0.53 -18.82
N HIS A 154 7.02 0.46 -18.13
CA HIS A 154 8.36 0.99 -18.33
C HIS A 154 9.15 0.99 -17.02
N PRO A 155 10.50 0.97 -17.06
CA PRO A 155 11.30 1.10 -15.85
C PRO A 155 10.99 2.41 -15.12
N ASP A 156 10.78 2.33 -13.80
CA ASP A 156 10.68 3.49 -12.93
C ASP A 156 12.06 3.80 -12.33
N SER A 157 12.84 4.65 -13.01
CA SER A 157 14.24 4.97 -12.68
C SER A 157 14.38 5.95 -11.50
N TRP A 158 13.59 5.81 -10.45
CA TRP A 158 13.52 6.73 -9.32
C TRP A 158 14.85 6.97 -8.58
N MET A 159 15.83 6.05 -8.70
CA MET A 159 17.16 6.15 -8.08
C MET A 159 18.27 6.57 -9.06
N GLU A 160 17.96 6.89 -10.31
CA GLU A 160 18.99 7.08 -11.35
C GLU A 160 19.98 8.21 -11.00
N GLU A 161 19.49 9.27 -10.41
CA GLU A 161 20.28 10.44 -10.02
C GLU A 161 20.70 10.44 -8.53
N GLY A 162 20.51 9.30 -7.86
CA GLY A 162 20.71 9.16 -6.42
C GLY A 162 19.46 9.54 -5.63
N TYR A 163 19.43 9.17 -4.35
CA TYR A 163 18.37 9.53 -3.43
C TYR A 163 18.99 9.84 -2.05
N PRO A 164 19.10 11.12 -1.66
CA PRO A 164 19.90 11.54 -0.50
C PRO A 164 19.47 10.95 0.83
N PHE A 165 18.18 10.53 0.97
CA PHE A 165 17.65 9.90 2.19
C PHE A 165 18.03 8.44 2.32
N ILE A 166 18.77 7.82 1.39
CA ILE A 166 19.19 6.43 1.46
C ILE A 166 20.70 6.34 1.69
N VAL A 167 21.10 5.94 2.89
CA VAL A 167 22.50 5.91 3.35
C VAL A 167 23.04 4.47 3.31
N ARG A 168 24.06 4.21 2.48
CA ARG A 168 24.73 2.90 2.38
C ARG A 168 25.54 2.59 3.64
N ARG A 169 25.37 1.37 4.21
CA ARG A 169 26.11 0.86 5.37
C ARG A 169 26.98 -0.34 4.95
N GLN A 170 28.07 -0.10 4.25
CA GLN A 170 28.93 -1.14 3.69
C GLN A 170 29.49 -2.11 4.73
N GLU A 171 29.83 -1.62 5.91
CA GLU A 171 30.40 -2.38 7.02
C GLU A 171 29.43 -3.38 7.65
N GLU A 172 28.14 -3.17 7.48
CA GLU A 172 27.07 -4.03 8.02
C GLU A 172 26.54 -5.05 7.00
N GLN A 173 27.30 -5.29 5.91
CA GLN A 173 26.91 -6.25 4.89
C GLN A 173 26.73 -7.68 5.45
N ARG A 174 25.84 -8.44 4.82
CA ARG A 174 25.59 -9.86 5.13
C ARG A 174 25.78 -10.71 3.88
N LEU A 175 26.06 -12.01 4.06
CA LEU A 175 26.12 -12.95 2.94
C LEU A 175 24.88 -13.84 2.97
N VAL A 176 24.16 -13.90 1.86
CA VAL A 176 23.03 -14.79 1.65
C VAL A 176 23.44 -15.86 0.65
N SER A 177 23.41 -17.12 1.08
CA SER A 177 23.85 -18.27 0.28
C SER A 177 22.64 -19.05 -0.25
N TYR A 178 22.68 -19.31 -1.54
CA TYR A 178 21.82 -20.25 -2.25
C TYR A 178 22.66 -21.45 -2.71
N ALA A 179 22.03 -22.51 -3.18
CA ALA A 179 22.76 -23.68 -3.71
C ALA A 179 23.65 -23.35 -4.93
N ASP A 180 23.26 -22.33 -5.72
CA ASP A 180 23.88 -22.00 -7.00
C ASP A 180 24.57 -20.63 -7.02
N MET A 181 24.49 -19.84 -5.95
CA MET A 181 25.17 -18.54 -5.82
C MET A 181 25.26 -18.08 -4.36
N THR A 182 26.20 -17.22 -4.08
CA THR A 182 26.25 -16.42 -2.85
C THR A 182 26.15 -14.95 -3.20
N VAL A 183 25.32 -14.23 -2.47
CA VAL A 183 24.98 -12.83 -2.73
C VAL A 183 25.41 -11.97 -1.55
N ARG A 184 26.02 -10.84 -1.83
CA ARG A 184 26.28 -9.82 -0.83
C ARG A 184 25.02 -8.97 -0.65
N ALA A 185 24.43 -9.01 0.53
CA ALA A 185 23.35 -8.13 0.92
C ALA A 185 23.94 -6.87 1.57
N ILE A 186 23.80 -5.74 0.90
CA ILE A 186 24.26 -4.44 1.39
C ILE A 186 23.07 -3.69 1.97
N PRO A 187 23.10 -3.27 3.25
CA PRO A 187 22.03 -2.48 3.81
C PRO A 187 22.14 -1.01 3.41
N TYR A 188 21.01 -0.44 3.09
CA TYR A 188 20.79 0.98 2.87
C TYR A 188 19.71 1.45 3.85
N ASP A 189 20.05 2.38 4.72
CA ASP A 189 19.17 2.89 5.75
C ASP A 189 18.49 4.18 5.31
N MET A 190 17.16 4.23 5.46
CA MET A 190 16.34 5.41 5.25
C MET A 190 15.84 5.91 6.62
N PRO A 191 16.12 7.17 7.01
CA PRO A 191 15.64 7.74 8.27
C PRO A 191 14.14 8.01 8.22
N ILE A 192 13.43 7.68 9.28
CA ILE A 192 12.01 7.93 9.48
C ILE A 192 11.86 8.87 10.67
N THR A 193 11.65 10.14 10.40
CA THR A 193 11.48 11.16 11.43
C THR A 193 10.10 11.09 12.08
N GLY A 194 10.02 11.21 13.40
CA GLY A 194 8.76 11.36 14.13
C GLY A 194 8.28 12.82 14.16
N TYR A 195 6.96 13.03 14.23
CA TYR A 195 6.37 14.37 14.32
C TYR A 195 6.53 14.97 15.73
N GLY A 196 7.26 16.09 15.83
CA GLY A 196 7.47 16.79 17.10
C GLY A 196 8.15 15.94 18.17
N THR A 197 9.08 15.09 17.77
CA THR A 197 9.99 14.31 18.60
C THR A 197 11.39 14.32 17.99
N LYS A 198 12.41 13.99 18.77
CA LYS A 198 13.78 13.83 18.28
C LYS A 198 14.06 12.44 17.72
N ASN A 199 13.18 11.48 18.00
CA ASN A 199 13.40 10.09 17.56
C ASN A 199 13.39 9.98 16.04
N VAL A 200 14.35 9.23 15.52
CA VAL A 200 14.49 8.92 14.10
C VAL A 200 14.64 7.42 13.96
N ASN A 201 13.55 6.76 13.52
CA ASN A 201 13.55 5.32 13.28
C ASN A 201 14.28 4.97 11.97
N THR A 202 14.56 3.71 11.75
CA THR A 202 15.28 3.21 10.57
C THR A 202 14.41 2.29 9.74
N LEU A 203 14.34 2.56 8.42
CA LEU A 203 13.94 1.59 7.41
C LEU A 203 15.20 1.04 6.74
N ARG A 204 15.55 -0.22 7.01
CA ARG A 204 16.70 -0.91 6.43
C ARG A 204 16.30 -1.70 5.19
N LEU A 205 16.89 -1.32 4.05
CA LEU A 205 16.59 -1.87 2.74
C LEU A 205 17.81 -2.61 2.20
N TRP A 206 17.63 -3.88 1.83
CA TRP A 206 18.71 -4.71 1.33
C TRP A 206 18.85 -4.64 -0.18
N LYS A 207 20.05 -4.34 -0.67
CA LYS A 207 20.41 -4.40 -2.09
C LYS A 207 21.29 -5.62 -2.34
N ALA A 208 20.96 -6.39 -3.36
CA ALA A 208 21.76 -7.53 -3.78
C ALA A 208 22.94 -7.04 -4.63
N GLU A 209 24.16 -7.41 -4.23
CA GLU A 209 25.39 -7.15 -4.97
C GLU A 209 26.20 -8.44 -5.12
N PRO A 210 26.89 -8.66 -6.26
CA PRO A 210 27.73 -9.83 -6.50
C PRO A 210 29.00 -9.80 -5.62
N LEU A 211 29.60 -10.96 -5.40
CA LEU A 211 30.94 -11.04 -4.75
C LEU A 211 32.01 -10.46 -5.67
N GLU A 212 31.90 -10.76 -6.96
CA GLU A 212 32.77 -10.22 -8.01
C GLU A 212 31.88 -9.50 -9.03
N GLU A 213 32.15 -8.22 -9.26
CA GLU A 213 31.32 -7.39 -10.14
C GLU A 213 31.55 -7.63 -11.63
N PHE A 214 32.77 -8.15 -11.98
CA PHE A 214 33.20 -8.17 -13.34
C PHE A 214 34.25 -9.26 -13.61
N ASP A 215 33.96 -10.17 -14.53
CA ASP A 215 34.91 -11.18 -15.00
C ASP A 215 35.87 -10.53 -16.04
N TYR A 216 37.04 -10.14 -15.54
CA TYR A 216 38.05 -9.48 -16.34
C TYR A 216 38.64 -10.38 -17.44
N ASP A 217 38.75 -11.69 -17.21
CA ASP A 217 39.28 -12.65 -18.18
C ASP A 217 38.31 -12.90 -19.33
N ALA A 218 37.01 -13.00 -19.01
CA ALA A 218 35.98 -13.06 -20.02
C ALA A 218 35.96 -11.78 -20.87
N PHE A 219 36.07 -10.61 -20.28
CA PHE A 219 36.13 -9.33 -21.00
C PHE A 219 37.34 -9.23 -21.90
N ASN A 220 38.54 -9.57 -21.41
CA ASN A 220 39.77 -9.58 -22.20
C ASN A 220 39.73 -10.58 -23.38
N SER A 221 38.95 -11.65 -23.21
CA SER A 221 38.72 -12.62 -24.26
C SER A 221 37.59 -12.23 -25.23
N GLN A 222 37.11 -10.96 -25.17
CA GLN A 222 36.02 -10.38 -25.98
C GLN A 222 34.66 -11.07 -25.77
N ARG A 223 34.49 -11.78 -24.67
CA ARG A 223 33.18 -12.36 -24.25
C ARG A 223 32.48 -11.35 -23.32
N PHE A 224 32.11 -10.20 -23.90
CA PHE A 224 31.60 -9.05 -23.12
C PHE A 224 30.34 -9.34 -22.36
N THR A 225 29.41 -10.11 -22.92
CA THR A 225 28.18 -10.51 -22.24
C THR A 225 28.46 -11.45 -21.08
N ASP A 226 29.34 -12.43 -21.27
CA ASP A 226 29.71 -13.38 -20.22
C ASP A 226 30.36 -12.68 -19.02
N ALA A 227 31.13 -11.61 -19.29
CA ALA A 227 31.80 -10.83 -18.25
C ALA A 227 30.86 -10.21 -17.21
N ILE A 228 29.59 -10.08 -17.51
CA ILE A 228 28.57 -9.44 -16.62
C ILE A 228 27.40 -10.38 -16.24
N VAL A 229 27.31 -11.60 -16.78
CA VAL A 229 26.16 -12.50 -16.58
C VAL A 229 25.88 -12.78 -15.10
N GLU A 230 26.90 -13.15 -14.33
CA GLU A 230 26.72 -13.46 -12.91
C GLU A 230 26.33 -12.22 -12.10
N ARG A 231 26.88 -11.06 -12.43
CA ARG A 231 26.48 -9.78 -11.85
C ARG A 231 25.00 -9.50 -12.08
N GLU A 232 24.54 -9.59 -13.33
CA GLU A 232 23.13 -9.30 -13.68
C GLU A 232 22.19 -10.27 -12.97
N ARG A 233 22.54 -11.55 -12.90
CA ARG A 233 21.76 -12.59 -12.23
C ARG A 233 21.59 -12.33 -10.73
N VAL A 234 22.61 -11.83 -10.05
CA VAL A 234 22.55 -11.42 -8.65
C VAL A 234 21.70 -10.15 -8.48
N MET A 235 21.93 -9.15 -9.35
CA MET A 235 21.22 -7.88 -9.28
C MET A 235 19.72 -8.03 -9.55
N ASP A 236 19.28 -9.05 -10.28
CA ASP A 236 17.86 -9.34 -10.52
C ASP A 236 17.08 -9.52 -9.21
N ILE A 237 17.70 -9.99 -8.13
CA ILE A 237 17.07 -10.20 -6.83
C ILE A 237 16.49 -8.90 -6.27
N SER A 238 17.15 -7.75 -6.48
CA SER A 238 16.68 -6.44 -6.02
C SER A 238 16.34 -5.48 -7.17
N ARG A 239 16.04 -6.01 -8.38
CA ARG A 239 15.80 -5.17 -9.56
C ARG A 239 14.38 -4.62 -9.62
N VAL A 240 13.37 -5.49 -9.48
CA VAL A 240 11.94 -5.16 -9.69
C VAL A 240 11.10 -5.76 -8.58
N LEU A 241 10.15 -4.97 -8.08
CA LEU A 241 9.10 -5.43 -7.17
C LEU A 241 8.08 -6.28 -7.95
N TYR A 242 7.74 -7.46 -7.45
CA TYR A 242 6.80 -8.40 -8.06
C TYR A 242 7.10 -8.73 -9.53
N PRO A 243 8.26 -9.34 -9.82
CA PRO A 243 8.51 -9.85 -11.15
C PRO A 243 7.43 -10.82 -11.59
N ASN A 244 7.17 -10.89 -12.91
CA ASN A 244 6.18 -11.79 -13.46
C ASN A 244 6.51 -13.25 -13.10
N ASP A 245 5.59 -13.94 -12.44
CA ASP A 245 5.72 -15.33 -11.92
C ASP A 245 4.85 -16.35 -12.68
N THR A 246 4.43 -16.02 -13.88
CA THR A 246 3.71 -16.96 -14.76
C THR A 246 4.59 -18.11 -15.24
N THR A 247 5.91 -17.95 -15.19
CA THR A 247 6.90 -18.98 -15.55
C THR A 247 7.60 -19.54 -14.30
N TYR A 248 8.21 -20.71 -14.45
CA TYR A 248 9.00 -21.33 -13.38
C TYR A 248 10.15 -20.43 -12.88
N GLU A 249 10.92 -19.82 -13.80
CA GLU A 249 12.02 -18.93 -13.44
C GLU A 249 11.54 -17.64 -12.75
N GLY A 250 10.39 -17.11 -13.14
CA GLY A 250 9.76 -15.99 -12.43
C GLY A 250 9.38 -16.35 -10.99
N LYS A 251 8.84 -17.55 -10.76
CA LYS A 251 8.56 -18.08 -9.41
C LYS A 251 9.85 -18.24 -8.60
N VAL A 252 10.91 -18.78 -9.20
CA VAL A 252 12.23 -18.93 -8.56
C VAL A 252 12.75 -17.56 -8.13
N LEU A 253 12.66 -16.56 -8.98
CA LEU A 253 13.13 -15.20 -8.66
C LEU A 253 12.33 -14.60 -7.47
N ARG A 254 11.00 -14.74 -7.44
CA ARG A 254 10.20 -14.27 -6.31
C ARG A 254 10.58 -14.95 -5.00
N VAL A 255 10.76 -16.26 -5.01
CA VAL A 255 11.18 -17.00 -3.80
C VAL A 255 12.60 -16.58 -3.36
N ARG A 256 13.52 -16.31 -4.31
CA ARG A 256 14.84 -15.75 -4.00
C ARG A 256 14.75 -14.38 -3.33
N GLN A 257 13.90 -13.47 -3.83
CA GLN A 257 13.68 -12.16 -3.23
C GLN A 257 13.19 -12.27 -1.79
N GLN A 258 12.21 -13.13 -1.53
CA GLN A 258 11.67 -13.35 -0.18
C GLN A 258 12.73 -13.87 0.77
N TYR A 259 13.50 -14.90 0.37
CA TYR A 259 14.57 -15.45 1.21
C TYR A 259 15.71 -14.45 1.41
N PHE A 260 16.07 -13.67 0.38
CA PHE A 260 17.16 -12.70 0.41
C PHE A 260 17.01 -11.71 1.57
N PHE A 261 15.89 -11.00 1.63
CA PHE A 261 15.72 -9.99 2.68
C PHE A 261 15.45 -10.61 4.05
N CYS A 262 14.77 -11.76 4.13
CA CYS A 262 14.57 -12.47 5.38
C CYS A 262 15.90 -12.91 5.99
N SER A 263 16.78 -13.56 5.21
CA SER A 263 18.07 -14.05 5.69
C SER A 263 18.99 -12.90 6.11
N ALA A 264 19.10 -11.85 5.27
CA ALA A 264 19.93 -10.69 5.58
C ALA A 264 19.46 -9.99 6.86
N SER A 265 18.15 -9.79 7.02
CA SER A 265 17.55 -9.13 8.19
C SER A 265 17.75 -9.96 9.48
N LEU A 266 17.55 -11.27 9.43
CA LEU A 266 17.73 -12.12 10.59
C LEU A 266 19.19 -12.20 11.04
N GLN A 267 20.14 -12.27 10.09
CA GLN A 267 21.56 -12.20 10.40
C GLN A 267 21.92 -10.86 11.09
N ASP A 268 21.29 -9.77 10.66
CA ASP A 268 21.47 -8.45 11.26
C ASP A 268 20.91 -8.38 12.68
N ILE A 269 19.67 -8.83 12.88
CA ILE A 269 19.00 -8.86 14.19
C ILE A 269 19.80 -9.73 15.20
N VAL A 270 20.22 -10.93 14.77
CA VAL A 270 21.01 -11.83 15.63
C VAL A 270 22.37 -11.23 15.97
N ALA A 271 23.04 -10.56 15.01
CA ALA A 271 24.32 -9.90 15.27
C ALA A 271 24.17 -8.75 16.28
N ASN A 272 23.14 -7.91 16.12
CA ASN A 272 22.83 -6.82 17.05
C ASN A 272 22.49 -7.37 18.45
N TYR A 273 21.69 -8.45 18.53
CA TYR A 273 21.39 -9.10 19.80
C TYR A 273 22.67 -9.60 20.52
N ILE A 274 23.59 -10.26 19.79
CA ILE A 274 24.83 -10.78 20.36
C ILE A 274 25.73 -9.64 20.88
N GLU A 275 25.79 -8.54 20.14
CA GLU A 275 26.58 -7.38 20.56
C GLU A 275 26.08 -6.79 21.87
N GLN A 276 24.77 -6.76 22.11
CA GLN A 276 24.16 -6.15 23.29
C GLN A 276 23.96 -7.11 24.45
N HIS A 277 23.63 -8.39 24.16
CA HIS A 277 23.15 -9.35 25.17
C HIS A 277 24.01 -10.64 25.26
N GLY A 278 25.01 -10.78 24.38
CA GLY A 278 25.89 -11.95 24.35
C GLY A 278 25.35 -13.11 23.52
N THR A 279 26.06 -14.23 23.50
CA THR A 279 25.86 -15.35 22.56
C THR A 279 24.80 -16.36 22.97
N ASP A 280 24.13 -16.18 24.11
CA ASP A 280 23.02 -17.05 24.53
C ASP A 280 21.70 -16.60 23.81
N LEU A 281 21.39 -17.27 22.72
CA LEU A 281 20.23 -16.92 21.88
C LEU A 281 18.88 -17.42 22.44
N ARG A 282 18.85 -18.13 23.59
CA ARG A 282 17.57 -18.51 24.24
C ARG A 282 16.75 -17.31 24.66
N GLY A 283 17.40 -16.18 24.97
CA GLY A 283 16.75 -14.91 25.29
C GLY A 283 16.40 -14.00 24.07
N LEU A 284 16.64 -14.45 22.83
CA LEU A 284 16.44 -13.62 21.63
C LEU A 284 15.01 -13.05 21.58
N SER A 285 14.00 -13.86 21.86
CA SER A 285 12.59 -13.47 21.85
C SER A 285 12.18 -12.50 22.95
N ASP A 286 12.98 -12.34 24.00
CA ASP A 286 12.70 -11.39 25.09
C ASP A 286 13.02 -9.94 24.65
N PHE A 287 13.94 -9.79 23.70
CA PHE A 287 14.39 -8.50 23.17
C PHE A 287 13.95 -8.20 21.75
N ASN A 288 13.46 -9.20 21.02
CA ASN A 288 13.09 -9.04 19.62
C ASN A 288 11.72 -9.66 19.32
N ALA A 289 10.82 -8.88 18.75
CA ALA A 289 9.61 -9.34 18.10
C ALA A 289 9.72 -9.07 16.60
N ILE A 290 9.13 -9.93 15.77
CA ILE A 290 9.15 -9.77 14.30
C ILE A 290 7.72 -9.89 13.78
N GLN A 291 7.22 -8.81 13.15
CA GLN A 291 5.93 -8.80 12.50
C GLN A 291 6.06 -9.18 11.02
N LEU A 292 5.39 -10.24 10.63
CA LEU A 292 5.31 -10.69 9.25
C LEU A 292 4.14 -9.97 8.55
N ASN A 293 4.47 -9.06 7.63
CA ASN A 293 3.47 -8.34 6.85
C ASN A 293 3.08 -9.17 5.61
N ASP A 294 1.99 -9.90 5.73
CA ASP A 294 1.52 -10.96 4.83
C ASP A 294 2.45 -12.19 4.82
N THR A 295 2.34 -13.04 3.78
CA THR A 295 3.11 -14.29 3.64
C THR A 295 4.50 -14.09 3.04
N HIS A 296 4.77 -12.95 2.43
CA HIS A 296 6.04 -12.67 1.75
C HIS A 296 7.28 -12.89 2.63
N PRO A 297 7.29 -12.53 3.94
CA PRO A 297 8.43 -12.74 4.82
C PRO A 297 8.41 -14.07 5.58
N VAL A 298 7.52 -14.99 5.31
CA VAL A 298 7.39 -16.24 6.10
C VAL A 298 8.63 -17.13 6.06
N LEU A 299 9.47 -17.03 5.01
CA LEU A 299 10.76 -17.74 4.95
C LEU A 299 11.72 -17.33 6.08
N ALA A 300 11.44 -16.24 6.81
CA ALA A 300 12.15 -15.88 8.03
C ALA A 300 12.02 -16.95 9.13
N ILE A 301 10.91 -17.67 9.18
CA ILE A 301 10.69 -18.74 10.18
C ILE A 301 11.70 -19.88 10.03
N PRO A 302 11.77 -20.60 8.88
CA PRO A 302 12.78 -21.65 8.72
C PRO A 302 14.21 -21.11 8.66
N GLU A 303 14.44 -19.86 8.25
CA GLU A 303 15.76 -19.25 8.25
C GLU A 303 16.26 -18.97 9.68
N LEU A 304 15.41 -18.48 10.59
CA LEU A 304 15.80 -18.33 12.00
C LEU A 304 16.11 -19.70 12.62
N MET A 305 15.30 -20.72 12.33
CA MET A 305 15.64 -22.10 12.73
C MET A 305 17.01 -22.51 12.23
N ARG A 306 17.33 -22.28 10.93
CA ARG A 306 18.64 -22.60 10.36
C ARG A 306 19.78 -21.88 11.09
N ILE A 307 19.62 -20.59 11.36
CA ILE A 307 20.63 -19.81 12.08
C ILE A 307 20.86 -20.39 13.47
N LEU A 308 19.81 -20.64 14.23
CA LEU A 308 19.93 -21.19 15.61
C LEU A 308 20.52 -22.58 15.63
N LEU A 309 20.12 -23.47 14.73
CA LEU A 309 20.59 -24.85 14.63
C LEU A 309 22.03 -24.93 14.11
N ASP A 310 22.27 -24.35 12.92
CA ASP A 310 23.48 -24.59 12.15
C ASP A 310 24.63 -23.66 12.54
N ASN A 311 24.35 -22.40 12.87
CA ASN A 311 25.38 -21.42 13.20
C ASN A 311 25.70 -21.41 14.70
N TYR A 312 24.72 -21.72 15.56
CA TYR A 312 24.86 -21.64 17.03
C TYR A 312 24.66 -22.96 17.74
N GLY A 313 24.38 -24.07 17.05
CA GLY A 313 24.33 -25.42 17.58
C GLY A 313 23.23 -25.68 18.60
N MET A 314 22.12 -24.90 18.56
CA MET A 314 20.99 -25.14 19.47
C MET A 314 20.27 -26.44 19.12
N GLY A 315 19.65 -27.09 20.14
CA GLY A 315 18.71 -28.19 19.86
C GLY A 315 17.41 -27.70 19.19
N TRP A 316 16.72 -28.62 18.49
CA TRP A 316 15.50 -28.26 17.75
C TRP A 316 14.42 -27.64 18.65
N GLU A 317 14.15 -28.26 19.79
CA GLU A 317 13.10 -27.83 20.73
C GLU A 317 13.39 -26.44 21.28
N GLU A 318 14.64 -26.17 21.66
CA GLU A 318 15.07 -24.87 22.16
C GLU A 318 14.96 -23.80 21.06
N ALA A 319 15.43 -24.11 19.84
CA ALA A 319 15.34 -23.21 18.69
C ALA A 319 13.87 -22.91 18.31
N TRP A 320 13.01 -23.94 18.32
CA TRP A 320 11.58 -23.77 18.00
C TRP A 320 10.85 -22.91 19.05
N GLU A 321 11.21 -23.07 20.35
CA GLU A 321 10.65 -22.23 21.40
C GLU A 321 10.99 -20.74 21.19
N VAL A 322 12.25 -20.44 20.81
CA VAL A 322 12.64 -19.06 20.44
C VAL A 322 11.86 -18.57 19.24
N VAL A 323 11.78 -19.34 18.15
CA VAL A 323 11.07 -18.98 16.92
C VAL A 323 9.58 -18.72 17.20
N ALA A 324 8.92 -19.63 17.92
CA ALA A 324 7.48 -19.51 18.20
C ALA A 324 7.11 -18.31 19.12
N LYS A 325 8.08 -17.74 19.84
CA LYS A 325 7.92 -16.54 20.67
C LYS A 325 8.36 -15.25 19.96
N THR A 326 8.99 -15.35 18.78
CA THR A 326 9.56 -14.21 18.06
C THR A 326 8.60 -13.66 17.00
N PHE A 327 7.85 -14.53 16.28
CA PHE A 327 7.07 -14.12 15.13
C PHE A 327 5.60 -13.85 15.45
N ALA A 328 5.06 -12.77 14.86
CA ALA A 328 3.65 -12.46 14.76
C ALA A 328 3.27 -12.31 13.27
N TYR A 329 2.07 -12.72 12.89
CA TYR A 329 1.62 -12.78 11.51
C TYR A 329 0.38 -11.90 11.29
N THR A 330 0.45 -10.98 10.31
CA THR A 330 -0.70 -10.25 9.79
C THR A 330 -1.13 -10.84 8.47
N ASN A 331 -2.39 -11.28 8.38
CA ASN A 331 -2.99 -11.72 7.13
C ASN A 331 -3.68 -10.55 6.42
N HIS A 332 -3.46 -10.40 5.09
CA HIS A 332 -4.10 -9.41 4.24
C HIS A 332 -5.01 -10.02 3.17
N THR A 333 -5.21 -11.33 3.20
CA THR A 333 -5.90 -12.09 2.16
C THR A 333 -7.21 -12.65 2.70
N VAL A 334 -8.33 -12.42 2.02
CA VAL A 334 -9.64 -12.96 2.41
C VAL A 334 -9.85 -14.38 1.89
N LEU A 335 -9.39 -14.65 0.66
CA LEU A 335 -9.65 -15.91 -0.04
C LEU A 335 -8.61 -16.98 0.27
N ALA A 336 -9.02 -18.15 0.76
CA ALA A 336 -8.10 -19.25 1.07
C ALA A 336 -7.31 -19.71 -0.18
N GLU A 337 -7.94 -19.73 -1.35
CA GLU A 337 -7.30 -20.11 -2.63
C GLU A 337 -6.24 -19.09 -3.11
N ALA A 338 -6.28 -17.85 -2.60
CA ALA A 338 -5.28 -16.81 -2.91
C ALA A 338 -4.09 -16.81 -1.93
N LEU A 339 -4.07 -17.69 -0.92
CA LEU A 339 -2.95 -17.83 0.00
C LEU A 339 -1.73 -18.39 -0.74
N GLU A 340 -0.57 -17.76 -0.50
CA GLU A 340 0.66 -18.05 -1.23
C GLU A 340 1.17 -19.47 -0.97
N THR A 341 1.46 -20.21 -2.04
CA THR A 341 2.07 -21.53 -1.98
C THR A 341 3.20 -21.66 -2.99
N TRP A 342 4.28 -22.37 -2.62
CA TRP A 342 5.43 -22.61 -3.48
C TRP A 342 5.72 -24.09 -3.66
N GLU A 343 6.13 -24.50 -4.87
CA GLU A 343 6.54 -25.86 -5.14
C GLU A 343 7.80 -26.22 -4.34
N MET A 344 7.79 -27.32 -3.60
CA MET A 344 8.97 -27.78 -2.83
C MET A 344 10.20 -28.01 -3.70
N GLY A 345 10.01 -28.35 -4.99
CA GLY A 345 11.11 -28.45 -5.96
C GLY A 345 11.89 -27.16 -6.18
N ILE A 346 11.26 -25.98 -5.99
CA ILE A 346 11.98 -24.70 -5.99
C ILE A 346 12.89 -24.61 -4.76
N PHE A 347 12.39 -25.00 -3.57
CA PHE A 347 13.17 -24.98 -2.33
C PHE A 347 14.36 -25.94 -2.41
N ASP A 348 14.14 -27.17 -2.91
CA ASP A 348 15.21 -28.14 -3.11
C ASP A 348 16.30 -27.64 -4.06
N ARG A 349 15.91 -26.89 -5.08
CA ARG A 349 16.83 -26.34 -6.08
C ARG A 349 17.70 -25.19 -5.53
N ILE A 350 17.09 -24.23 -4.80
CA ILE A 350 17.75 -22.97 -4.48
C ILE A 350 18.27 -22.89 -3.04
N PHE A 351 17.63 -23.55 -2.08
CA PHE A 351 18.08 -23.59 -0.68
C PHE A 351 17.75 -24.95 0.02
N PRO A 352 18.46 -26.03 -0.33
CA PRO A 352 18.13 -27.38 0.13
C PRO A 352 18.08 -27.50 1.65
N ARG A 353 18.92 -26.77 2.41
CA ARG A 353 18.88 -26.79 3.88
C ARG A 353 17.56 -26.21 4.44
N ILE A 354 17.05 -25.16 3.87
CA ILE A 354 15.73 -24.60 4.23
C ILE A 354 14.63 -25.61 3.89
N ALA A 355 14.72 -26.28 2.73
CA ALA A 355 13.78 -27.34 2.36
C ALA A 355 13.74 -28.49 3.38
N GLU A 356 14.90 -28.91 3.92
CA GLU A 356 14.99 -29.92 5.01
C GLU A 356 14.31 -29.41 6.29
N ILE A 357 14.54 -28.15 6.68
CA ILE A 357 13.94 -27.57 7.88
C ILE A 357 12.41 -27.46 7.72
N VAL A 358 11.91 -27.02 6.57
CA VAL A 358 10.45 -26.95 6.30
C VAL A 358 9.82 -28.36 6.36
N ARG A 359 10.48 -29.39 5.86
CA ARG A 359 10.02 -30.80 6.00
C ARG A 359 9.99 -31.26 7.44
N GLU A 360 10.96 -30.86 8.25
CA GLU A 360 10.98 -31.21 9.67
C GLU A 360 9.92 -30.44 10.46
N ILE A 361 9.63 -29.17 10.09
CA ILE A 361 8.50 -28.41 10.63
C ILE A 361 7.18 -29.13 10.28
N ASP A 362 6.99 -29.57 9.04
CA ASP A 362 5.82 -30.34 8.61
C ASP A 362 5.67 -31.66 9.40
N ARG A 363 6.75 -32.42 9.53
CA ARG A 363 6.73 -33.68 10.28
C ARG A 363 6.31 -33.48 11.73
N ARG A 364 6.86 -32.44 12.39
CA ARG A 364 6.55 -32.14 13.79
C ARG A 364 5.13 -31.60 13.94
N PHE A 365 4.68 -30.73 13.02
CA PHE A 365 3.30 -30.29 12.98
C PHE A 365 2.32 -31.46 12.94
N ARG A 366 2.56 -32.44 12.05
CA ARG A 366 1.69 -33.63 11.94
C ARG A 366 1.63 -34.43 13.23
N LEU A 367 2.75 -34.58 13.94
CA LEU A 367 2.79 -35.26 15.22
C LEU A 367 2.04 -34.45 16.31
N ASP A 368 2.28 -33.17 16.43
CA ASP A 368 1.59 -32.31 17.40
C ASP A 368 0.07 -32.33 17.18
N MET A 369 -0.39 -32.27 15.92
CA MET A 369 -1.83 -32.31 15.62
C MET A 369 -2.45 -33.69 15.91
N ALA A 370 -1.72 -34.76 15.66
CA ALA A 370 -2.16 -36.11 16.01
C ALA A 370 -2.24 -36.32 17.53
N GLU A 371 -1.28 -35.80 18.30
CA GLU A 371 -1.29 -35.81 19.79
C GLU A 371 -2.46 -34.98 20.35
N ARG A 372 -2.87 -33.92 19.67
CA ARG A 372 -4.07 -33.12 19.99
C ARG A 372 -5.38 -33.80 19.60
N GLY A 373 -5.32 -34.95 18.89
CA GLY A 373 -6.48 -35.75 18.54
C GLY A 373 -7.22 -35.29 17.28
N LEU A 374 -6.57 -34.51 16.39
CA LEU A 374 -7.15 -34.14 15.09
C LEU A 374 -7.21 -35.38 14.18
N ASP A 375 -8.24 -35.45 13.32
CA ASP A 375 -8.34 -36.46 12.30
C ASP A 375 -7.31 -36.27 11.16
N GLN A 376 -6.95 -37.36 10.49
CA GLN A 376 -5.90 -37.33 9.45
C GLN A 376 -6.23 -36.38 8.28
N GLY A 377 -7.51 -36.26 7.88
CA GLY A 377 -7.91 -35.35 6.80
C GLY A 377 -7.66 -33.89 7.16
N THR A 378 -7.99 -33.49 8.39
CA THR A 378 -7.70 -32.15 8.91
C THR A 378 -6.20 -31.91 9.02
N ILE A 379 -5.41 -32.89 9.49
CA ILE A 379 -3.95 -32.78 9.56
C ILE A 379 -3.36 -32.57 8.17
N ASP A 380 -3.79 -33.35 7.17
CA ASP A 380 -3.29 -33.23 5.78
C ASP A 380 -3.67 -31.91 5.13
N TYR A 381 -4.83 -31.36 5.45
CA TYR A 381 -5.27 -30.06 4.96
C TYR A 381 -4.45 -28.88 5.57
N LEU A 382 -4.16 -28.95 6.88
CA LEU A 382 -3.42 -27.89 7.59
C LEU A 382 -1.90 -28.06 7.52
N ALA A 383 -1.40 -29.12 6.91
CA ALA A 383 0.02 -29.42 6.87
C ALA A 383 0.81 -28.31 6.15
N PRO A 384 1.95 -27.86 6.74
CA PRO A 384 2.90 -26.96 6.09
C PRO A 384 3.29 -27.36 4.68
N ILE A 385 3.35 -28.68 4.43
CA ILE A 385 3.57 -29.25 3.09
C ILE A 385 2.38 -30.14 2.72
N SER A 386 1.67 -29.78 1.64
CA SER A 386 0.59 -30.57 1.06
C SER A 386 0.66 -30.51 -0.46
N GLY A 387 0.37 -31.63 -1.15
CA GLY A 387 0.43 -31.71 -2.60
C GLY A 387 1.78 -31.33 -3.24
N GLY A 388 2.88 -31.52 -2.51
CA GLY A 388 4.24 -31.14 -2.97
C GLY A 388 4.52 -29.63 -2.90
N ARG A 389 3.68 -28.87 -2.24
CA ARG A 389 3.79 -27.40 -2.08
C ARG A 389 3.94 -27.01 -0.63
N ALA A 390 4.77 -26.00 -0.36
CA ALA A 390 4.83 -25.31 0.92
C ALA A 390 3.69 -24.26 1.00
N HIS A 391 2.88 -24.34 2.04
CA HIS A 391 1.78 -23.42 2.32
C HIS A 391 2.27 -22.35 3.29
N MET A 392 2.57 -21.17 2.77
CA MET A 392 3.25 -20.13 3.55
C MET A 392 2.40 -19.66 4.75
N ALA A 393 1.09 -19.46 4.55
CA ALA A 393 0.20 -19.10 5.65
C ALA A 393 0.11 -20.17 6.74
N TRP A 394 0.20 -21.47 6.41
CA TRP A 394 0.19 -22.55 7.39
C TRP A 394 1.45 -22.57 8.23
N ILE A 395 2.61 -22.34 7.61
CA ILE A 395 3.87 -22.16 8.33
C ILE A 395 3.79 -20.99 9.30
N ALA A 396 3.25 -19.85 8.83
CA ALA A 396 3.08 -18.65 9.65
C ALA A 396 2.13 -18.89 10.84
N CYS A 397 0.98 -19.53 10.62
CA CYS A 397 0.00 -19.81 11.67
C CYS A 397 0.56 -20.77 12.74
N TYR A 398 1.36 -21.77 12.33
CA TYR A 398 1.97 -22.71 13.26
C TYR A 398 3.03 -22.05 14.14
N ALA A 399 3.87 -21.19 13.57
CA ALA A 399 5.02 -20.60 14.23
C ALA A 399 4.75 -19.25 14.93
N SER A 400 3.60 -18.60 14.69
CA SER A 400 3.35 -17.26 15.23
C SER A 400 2.59 -17.30 16.55
N TYR A 401 2.99 -16.45 17.50
CA TYR A 401 2.29 -16.28 18.77
C TYR A 401 1.04 -15.40 18.67
N SER A 402 0.94 -14.60 17.61
CA SER A 402 -0.19 -13.73 17.33
C SER A 402 -0.52 -13.75 15.84
N ILE A 403 -1.82 -13.82 15.51
CA ILE A 403 -2.35 -13.81 14.15
C ILE A 403 -3.44 -12.76 14.11
N ASN A 404 -3.30 -11.77 13.23
CA ASN A 404 -4.34 -10.75 13.15
C ASN A 404 -4.89 -10.53 11.73
N GLY A 405 -6.18 -10.20 11.69
CA GLY A 405 -6.80 -9.55 10.55
C GLY A 405 -6.63 -8.03 10.62
N VAL A 406 -7.07 -7.34 9.57
CA VAL A 406 -6.80 -5.91 9.35
C VAL A 406 -8.05 -5.02 9.32
N ALA A 407 -9.21 -5.59 9.58
CA ALA A 407 -10.50 -4.96 9.86
C ALA A 407 -11.38 -5.93 10.66
N ALA A 408 -12.40 -5.43 11.34
CA ALA A 408 -13.28 -6.26 12.15
C ALA A 408 -13.95 -7.37 11.33
N LEU A 409 -14.59 -7.03 10.21
CA LEU A 409 -15.20 -8.00 9.29
C LEU A 409 -14.17 -9.02 8.77
N HIS A 410 -12.99 -8.56 8.34
CA HIS A 410 -11.93 -9.44 7.85
C HIS A 410 -11.52 -10.46 8.92
N THR A 411 -11.34 -10.00 10.16
CA THR A 411 -10.97 -10.88 11.27
C THR A 411 -12.02 -11.95 11.53
N GLU A 412 -13.31 -11.61 11.45
CA GLU A 412 -14.39 -12.59 11.59
C GLU A 412 -14.43 -13.58 10.41
N ILE A 413 -14.19 -13.13 9.18
CA ILE A 413 -14.04 -14.02 8.02
C ILE A 413 -12.85 -14.98 8.21
N LEU A 414 -11.70 -14.49 8.69
CA LEU A 414 -10.55 -15.36 9.00
C LEU A 414 -10.93 -16.45 10.01
N LYS A 415 -11.64 -16.11 11.10
CA LYS A 415 -12.04 -17.05 12.14
C LYS A 415 -13.11 -18.05 11.70
N ARG A 416 -14.02 -17.62 10.81
CA ARG A 416 -15.15 -18.43 10.35
C ARG A 416 -14.79 -19.29 9.14
N ASP A 417 -13.99 -18.74 8.20
CA ASP A 417 -13.78 -19.32 6.88
C ASP A 417 -12.30 -19.59 6.59
N THR A 418 -11.51 -18.57 6.27
CA THR A 418 -10.16 -18.70 5.70
C THR A 418 -9.18 -19.46 6.59
N LEU A 419 -9.21 -19.23 7.92
CA LEU A 419 -8.33 -19.82 8.92
C LEU A 419 -9.15 -20.52 10.04
N ALA A 420 -10.38 -20.96 9.73
CA ALA A 420 -11.31 -21.51 10.73
C ALA A 420 -10.71 -22.66 11.55
N GLN A 421 -10.00 -23.59 10.91
CA GLN A 421 -9.39 -24.72 11.59
C GLN A 421 -8.22 -24.28 12.49
N TRP A 422 -7.45 -23.28 12.06
CA TRP A 422 -6.37 -22.68 12.87
C TRP A 422 -6.93 -21.95 14.09
N TYR A 423 -8.04 -21.23 13.91
CA TYR A 423 -8.75 -20.58 15.01
C TYR A 423 -9.32 -21.60 16.00
N ALA A 424 -9.85 -22.72 15.53
CA ALA A 424 -10.35 -23.80 16.41
C ALA A 424 -9.23 -24.43 17.26
N ILE A 425 -7.98 -24.48 16.77
CA ILE A 425 -6.83 -25.05 17.50
C ILE A 425 -6.24 -24.03 18.50
N TRP A 426 -6.11 -22.76 18.11
CA TRP A 426 -5.48 -21.70 18.90
C TRP A 426 -6.27 -20.39 18.87
N PRO A 427 -7.50 -20.34 19.43
CA PRO A 427 -8.33 -19.13 19.39
C PRO A 427 -7.67 -17.91 20.05
N GLU A 428 -6.82 -18.13 21.06
CA GLU A 428 -6.10 -17.10 21.80
C GLU A 428 -5.07 -16.33 21.00
N ARG A 429 -4.62 -16.88 19.87
CA ARG A 429 -3.66 -16.20 18.97
C ARG A 429 -4.32 -15.20 18.04
N PHE A 430 -5.65 -15.33 17.82
CA PHE A 430 -6.37 -14.50 16.83
C PHE A 430 -6.88 -13.21 17.43
N ASN A 431 -6.58 -12.10 16.75
CA ASN A 431 -7.03 -10.78 17.15
C ASN A 431 -7.25 -9.86 15.93
N ASN A 432 -7.92 -8.72 16.16
CA ASN A 432 -8.11 -7.70 15.13
C ASN A 432 -7.21 -6.50 15.38
N LYS A 433 -6.57 -6.02 14.32
CA LYS A 433 -5.88 -4.72 14.28
C LYS A 433 -6.40 -3.95 13.07
N THR A 434 -7.52 -3.24 13.24
CA THR A 434 -8.06 -2.40 12.17
C THR A 434 -6.99 -1.44 11.66
N ASN A 435 -6.76 -1.45 10.36
CA ASN A 435 -5.79 -0.57 9.71
C ASN A 435 -6.03 0.91 10.01
N GLY A 436 -5.03 1.71 9.79
CA GLY A 436 -5.09 3.15 9.86
C GLY A 436 -4.06 3.79 8.92
N VAL A 437 -4.18 5.09 8.72
CA VAL A 437 -3.27 5.89 7.90
C VAL A 437 -2.76 7.08 8.69
N THR A 438 -1.54 7.55 8.38
CA THR A 438 -0.95 8.68 9.11
C THR A 438 -1.67 10.00 8.81
N PRO A 439 -2.15 10.72 9.84
CA PRO A 439 -2.78 12.03 9.65
C PRO A 439 -1.77 13.11 9.23
N ARG A 440 -0.47 12.91 9.45
CA ARG A 440 0.58 13.84 9.02
C ARG A 440 0.60 13.99 7.51
N ARG A 441 0.88 12.93 6.76
CA ARG A 441 0.89 12.99 5.29
C ARG A 441 -0.52 13.15 4.72
N TRP A 442 -1.50 12.37 5.20
CA TRP A 442 -2.81 12.23 4.55
C TRP A 442 -3.88 13.23 5.01
N LEU A 443 -3.52 14.16 5.91
CA LEU A 443 -4.38 15.28 6.30
C LEU A 443 -3.56 16.57 6.41
N LYS A 444 -2.63 16.69 7.37
CA LYS A 444 -1.87 17.92 7.61
C LYS A 444 -1.06 18.39 6.39
N GLN A 445 -0.33 17.48 5.74
CA GLN A 445 0.55 17.79 4.61
C GLN A 445 -0.22 17.98 3.32
N CYS A 446 -1.09 17.03 2.94
CA CYS A 446 -1.79 17.09 1.65
C CYS A 446 -2.98 18.06 1.62
N ASN A 447 -3.51 18.48 2.78
CA ASN A 447 -4.66 19.39 2.87
C ASN A 447 -4.42 20.50 3.91
N PRO A 448 -3.45 21.41 3.69
CA PRO A 448 -3.08 22.43 4.68
C PRO A 448 -4.21 23.43 5.00
N ARG A 449 -5.15 23.65 4.07
CA ARG A 449 -6.33 24.50 4.29
C ARG A 449 -7.28 23.88 5.32
N LEU A 450 -7.53 22.58 5.18
CA LEU A 450 -8.34 21.84 6.15
C LEU A 450 -7.63 21.74 7.50
N ALA A 451 -6.33 21.49 7.51
CA ALA A 451 -5.53 21.47 8.73
C ALA A 451 -5.64 22.80 9.50
N ALA A 452 -5.53 23.93 8.81
CA ALA A 452 -5.69 25.25 9.44
C ALA A 452 -7.10 25.47 10.05
N LEU A 453 -8.16 24.98 9.39
CA LEU A 453 -9.51 25.02 9.94
C LEU A 453 -9.61 24.16 11.21
N LEU A 454 -9.01 22.97 11.21
CA LEU A 454 -9.01 22.08 12.36
C LEU A 454 -8.22 22.69 13.53
N ASP A 455 -7.04 23.26 13.28
CA ASP A 455 -6.25 23.96 14.30
C ASP A 455 -7.05 25.10 14.95
N GLU A 456 -7.81 25.86 14.14
CA GLU A 456 -8.67 26.96 14.64
C GLU A 456 -9.82 26.42 15.50
N VAL A 457 -10.53 25.38 15.03
CA VAL A 457 -11.70 24.83 15.71
C VAL A 457 -11.31 24.12 17.02
N THR A 458 -10.20 23.39 17.03
CA THR A 458 -9.71 22.67 18.21
C THR A 458 -8.87 23.54 19.15
N GLY A 459 -8.36 24.67 18.65
CA GLY A 459 -7.45 25.56 19.39
C GLY A 459 -6.02 25.03 19.53
N SER A 460 -5.66 23.93 18.88
CA SER A 460 -4.33 23.32 18.89
C SER A 460 -4.12 22.41 17.67
N ASP A 461 -2.88 21.95 17.45
CA ASP A 461 -2.54 20.91 16.46
C ASP A 461 -2.38 19.50 17.08
N GLU A 462 -2.93 19.29 18.29
CA GLU A 462 -2.83 18.01 19.02
C GLU A 462 -3.44 16.84 18.20
N TRP A 463 -4.47 17.09 17.40
CA TRP A 463 -5.09 16.12 16.49
C TRP A 463 -4.09 15.48 15.52
N VAL A 464 -2.96 16.11 15.24
CA VAL A 464 -1.90 15.58 14.35
C VAL A 464 -1.23 14.33 14.95
N LYS A 465 -1.20 14.22 16.29
CA LYS A 465 -0.69 13.06 17.04
C LYS A 465 -1.80 12.15 17.56
N ASP A 466 -2.94 12.72 17.88
CA ASP A 466 -4.13 11.99 18.34
C ASP A 466 -5.38 12.44 17.58
N LEU A 467 -5.61 11.82 16.45
CA LEU A 467 -6.76 12.15 15.59
C LEU A 467 -8.12 11.92 16.29
N SER A 468 -8.17 11.16 17.39
CA SER A 468 -9.40 10.88 18.14
C SER A 468 -9.97 12.13 18.80
N VAL A 469 -9.15 13.14 19.10
CA VAL A 469 -9.55 14.45 19.65
C VAL A 469 -10.62 15.11 18.78
N LEU A 470 -10.56 14.95 17.46
CA LEU A 470 -11.54 15.55 16.55
C LEU A 470 -12.97 15.11 16.84
N SER A 471 -13.18 13.94 17.43
CA SER A 471 -14.53 13.41 17.73
C SER A 471 -15.31 14.26 18.74
N GLU A 472 -14.62 15.00 19.61
CA GLU A 472 -15.22 15.89 20.59
C GLU A 472 -15.85 17.12 19.90
N TYR A 473 -15.37 17.47 18.72
CA TYR A 473 -15.81 18.65 17.95
C TYR A 473 -16.90 18.33 16.91
N THR A 474 -17.40 17.09 16.83
CA THR A 474 -18.48 16.73 15.89
C THR A 474 -19.72 17.64 16.10
N SER A 475 -20.10 17.91 17.34
CA SER A 475 -21.23 18.77 17.70
C SER A 475 -20.94 20.28 17.56
N ALA A 476 -19.69 20.69 17.36
CA ALA A 476 -19.31 22.08 17.12
C ALA A 476 -19.62 22.53 15.68
N GLY A 477 -19.95 21.60 14.77
CA GLY A 477 -20.34 21.90 13.39
C GLY A 477 -21.52 22.87 13.32
N ASN A 478 -21.39 23.90 12.47
CA ASN A 478 -22.38 24.93 12.25
C ASN A 478 -22.28 25.46 10.80
N ASP A 479 -23.21 26.28 10.38
CA ASP A 479 -23.29 26.78 8.99
C ASP A 479 -22.00 27.54 8.55
N ASP A 480 -21.27 28.19 9.47
CA ASP A 480 -20.00 28.83 9.15
C ASP A 480 -18.92 27.81 8.81
N ILE A 481 -18.75 26.81 9.65
CA ILE A 481 -17.82 25.69 9.39
C ILE A 481 -18.18 24.97 8.08
N TYR A 482 -19.46 24.69 7.85
CA TYR A 482 -19.92 23.98 6.64
C TYR A 482 -19.66 24.80 5.36
N ARG A 483 -19.87 26.12 5.39
CA ARG A 483 -19.52 27.00 4.27
C ARG A 483 -18.02 27.02 4.01
N ARG A 484 -17.20 27.15 5.05
CA ARG A 484 -15.73 27.13 4.94
C ARG A 484 -15.20 25.80 4.41
N LEU A 485 -15.81 24.67 4.78
CA LEU A 485 -15.47 23.36 4.21
C LEU A 485 -15.72 23.35 2.70
N GLY A 486 -16.84 23.91 2.24
CA GLY A 486 -17.13 24.07 0.81
C GLY A 486 -16.10 24.93 0.09
N GLU A 487 -15.69 26.07 0.70
CA GLU A 487 -14.66 26.96 0.15
C GLU A 487 -13.28 26.25 0.06
N ILE A 488 -12.90 25.47 1.08
CA ILE A 488 -11.67 24.67 1.10
C ILE A 488 -11.72 23.62 0.00
N LYS A 489 -12.84 22.89 -0.14
CA LYS A 489 -13.02 21.88 -1.17
C LYS A 489 -12.93 22.48 -2.57
N ALA A 490 -13.58 23.61 -2.81
CA ALA A 490 -13.54 24.32 -4.10
C ALA A 490 -12.10 24.74 -4.46
N ALA A 491 -11.33 25.25 -3.48
CA ALA A 491 -9.93 25.61 -3.69
C ALA A 491 -9.06 24.39 -4.00
N ASN A 492 -9.23 23.26 -3.30
CA ASN A 492 -8.49 22.03 -3.55
C ASN A 492 -8.83 21.43 -4.94
N LYS A 493 -10.09 21.53 -5.38
CA LYS A 493 -10.53 21.11 -6.72
C LYS A 493 -9.91 22.00 -7.81
N ALA A 494 -9.82 23.30 -7.59
CA ALA A 494 -9.14 24.21 -8.50
C ALA A 494 -7.64 23.89 -8.63
N ASP A 495 -6.97 23.60 -7.49
CA ASP A 495 -5.55 23.20 -7.49
C ASP A 495 -5.34 21.89 -8.27
N PHE A 496 -6.20 20.91 -8.07
CA PHE A 496 -6.11 19.64 -8.79
C PHE A 496 -6.43 19.82 -10.29
N ALA A 497 -7.41 20.65 -10.64
CA ALA A 497 -7.75 20.95 -12.04
C ALA A 497 -6.55 21.59 -12.77
N ASN A 498 -5.86 22.53 -12.14
CA ASN A 498 -4.63 23.12 -12.69
C ASN A 498 -3.51 22.07 -12.82
N TRP A 499 -3.27 21.29 -11.78
CA TRP A 499 -2.24 20.26 -11.76
C TRP A 499 -2.43 19.21 -12.87
N ILE A 500 -3.66 18.72 -13.11
CA ILE A 500 -3.92 17.73 -14.15
C ILE A 500 -3.84 18.35 -15.56
N ALA A 501 -4.24 19.61 -15.70
CA ALA A 501 -4.10 20.34 -16.96
C ALA A 501 -2.63 20.54 -17.36
N GLU A 502 -1.78 20.94 -16.39
CA GLU A 502 -0.33 21.09 -16.61
C GLU A 502 0.36 19.77 -16.91
N ARG A 503 -0.01 18.72 -16.19
CA ARG A 503 0.65 17.42 -16.27
C ARG A 503 0.22 16.58 -17.48
N GLU A 504 -1.08 16.59 -17.80
CA GLU A 504 -1.68 15.65 -18.77
C GLU A 504 -2.45 16.35 -19.89
N GLY A 505 -2.57 17.68 -19.83
CA GLY A 505 -3.29 18.47 -20.83
C GLY A 505 -4.82 18.28 -20.79
N ILE A 506 -5.36 17.83 -19.65
CA ILE A 506 -6.79 17.55 -19.48
C ILE A 506 -7.43 18.67 -18.67
N GLU A 507 -8.38 19.39 -19.31
CA GLU A 507 -9.16 20.43 -18.64
C GLU A 507 -10.42 19.82 -18.00
N ILE A 508 -10.62 20.10 -16.71
CA ILE A 508 -11.80 19.68 -15.94
C ILE A 508 -12.43 20.84 -15.19
N ASP A 509 -13.74 20.78 -14.98
CA ASP A 509 -14.51 21.81 -14.27
C ASP A 509 -14.34 21.65 -12.75
N PRO A 510 -13.74 22.61 -12.02
CA PRO A 510 -13.59 22.53 -10.58
C PRO A 510 -14.91 22.67 -9.80
N GLU A 511 -16.01 23.08 -10.44
CA GLU A 511 -17.33 23.12 -9.81
C GLU A 511 -18.07 21.77 -9.90
N ALA A 512 -17.64 20.84 -10.78
CA ALA A 512 -18.24 19.53 -10.92
C ALA A 512 -18.00 18.64 -9.69
N ILE A 513 -18.86 17.67 -9.44
CA ILE A 513 -18.63 16.63 -8.41
C ILE A 513 -17.41 15.78 -8.82
N TYR A 514 -16.39 15.67 -7.97
CA TYR A 514 -15.24 14.81 -8.21
C TYR A 514 -15.47 13.42 -7.58
N ASP A 515 -15.76 12.47 -8.45
CA ASP A 515 -16.10 11.09 -8.15
C ASP A 515 -14.87 10.22 -8.42
N VAL A 516 -14.26 9.69 -7.36
CA VAL A 516 -12.86 9.21 -7.40
C VAL A 516 -12.73 7.75 -7.05
N GLN A 517 -12.12 6.97 -7.97
CA GLN A 517 -11.74 5.58 -7.76
C GLN A 517 -10.24 5.38 -8.03
N ILE A 518 -9.40 5.61 -7.03
CA ILE A 518 -7.95 5.46 -7.11
C ILE A 518 -7.47 4.28 -6.25
N LYS A 519 -7.18 3.18 -6.90
CA LYS A 519 -6.73 1.92 -6.29
C LYS A 519 -6.18 0.97 -7.34
N ARG A 520 -5.33 0.00 -6.93
CA ARG A 520 -4.86 -1.06 -7.83
C ARG A 520 -6.01 -1.64 -8.63
N LEU A 521 -5.82 -1.85 -9.92
CA LEU A 521 -6.86 -2.45 -10.75
C LEU A 521 -6.93 -3.96 -10.51
N HIS A 522 -8.10 -4.40 -10.09
CA HIS A 522 -8.44 -5.79 -9.89
C HIS A 522 -9.94 -5.98 -10.07
N GLU A 523 -10.37 -7.10 -10.64
CA GLU A 523 -11.80 -7.34 -10.94
C GLU A 523 -12.68 -7.25 -9.68
N TYR A 524 -12.25 -7.76 -8.51
CA TYR A 524 -13.04 -7.70 -7.28
C TYR A 524 -13.27 -6.26 -6.75
N LYS A 525 -12.40 -5.30 -7.11
CA LYS A 525 -12.55 -3.88 -6.75
C LYS A 525 -13.58 -3.16 -7.62
N ARG A 526 -14.03 -3.82 -8.66
CA ARG A 526 -15.16 -3.49 -9.54
C ARG A 526 -15.07 -2.12 -10.24
N GLN A 527 -13.87 -1.69 -10.65
CA GLN A 527 -13.76 -0.54 -11.57
C GLN A 527 -14.65 -0.71 -12.81
N LEU A 528 -14.90 -1.95 -13.22
CA LEU A 528 -15.82 -2.29 -14.30
C LEU A 528 -17.26 -1.85 -14.00
N LEU A 529 -17.73 -2.00 -12.75
CA LEU A 529 -19.07 -1.56 -12.32
C LEU A 529 -19.21 -0.02 -12.47
N ASN A 530 -18.18 0.73 -12.05
CA ASN A 530 -18.16 2.18 -12.22
C ASN A 530 -18.11 2.59 -13.71
N ALA A 531 -17.29 1.92 -14.53
CA ALA A 531 -17.23 2.13 -15.97
C ALA A 531 -18.58 1.88 -16.65
N PHE A 532 -19.31 0.86 -16.24
CA PHE A 532 -20.65 0.56 -16.74
C PHE A 532 -21.67 1.61 -16.32
N TYR A 533 -21.59 2.14 -15.09
CA TYR A 533 -22.45 3.26 -14.68
C TYR A 533 -22.21 4.51 -15.53
N ILE A 534 -20.94 4.85 -15.81
CA ILE A 534 -20.62 6.01 -16.67
C ILE A 534 -21.20 5.82 -18.06
N LEU A 535 -21.08 4.63 -18.62
CA LEU A 535 -21.61 4.32 -19.95
C LEU A 535 -23.15 4.33 -19.97
N ASP A 536 -23.82 3.82 -18.93
CA ASP A 536 -25.28 3.91 -18.75
C ASP A 536 -25.73 5.39 -18.68
N LEU A 537 -25.03 6.21 -17.89
CA LEU A 537 -25.34 7.62 -17.76
C LEU A 537 -25.18 8.35 -19.11
N TYR A 538 -24.10 8.07 -19.84
CA TYR A 538 -23.88 8.59 -21.20
C TYR A 538 -25.04 8.25 -22.11
N PHE A 539 -25.48 6.97 -22.17
CA PHE A 539 -26.59 6.58 -23.02
C PHE A 539 -27.93 7.19 -22.59
N ARG A 540 -28.19 7.33 -21.29
CA ARG A 540 -29.38 8.01 -20.76
C ARG A 540 -29.42 9.47 -21.22
N MET A 541 -28.29 10.20 -21.13
CA MET A 541 -28.20 11.60 -21.60
C MET A 541 -28.38 11.70 -23.12
N LYS A 542 -27.81 10.79 -23.91
CA LYS A 542 -28.03 10.76 -25.38
C LYS A 542 -29.46 10.44 -25.75
N GLN A 543 -30.16 9.61 -24.99
CA GLN A 543 -31.54 9.23 -25.23
C GLN A 543 -32.52 10.32 -24.82
N ASP A 544 -32.26 11.04 -23.74
CA ASP A 544 -33.07 12.14 -23.22
C ASP A 544 -32.17 13.37 -22.94
N PRO A 545 -32.04 14.26 -23.94
CA PRO A 545 -31.29 15.51 -23.77
C PRO A 545 -31.87 16.49 -22.74
N SER A 546 -33.07 16.22 -22.21
CA SER A 546 -33.70 17.03 -21.15
C SER A 546 -33.35 16.52 -19.74
N LEU A 547 -32.69 15.38 -19.64
CA LEU A 547 -32.30 14.79 -18.37
C LEU A 547 -31.36 15.73 -17.61
N GLN A 548 -31.80 16.15 -16.41
CA GLN A 548 -31.00 17.00 -15.55
C GLN A 548 -29.97 16.14 -14.79
N VAL A 549 -28.72 16.32 -15.12
CA VAL A 549 -27.59 15.61 -14.50
C VAL A 549 -26.64 16.63 -13.87
N PRO A 550 -26.35 16.54 -12.56
CA PRO A 550 -25.30 17.37 -11.95
C PRO A 550 -23.95 17.12 -12.61
N LYS A 551 -23.17 18.18 -12.82
CA LYS A 551 -21.83 18.06 -13.42
C LYS A 551 -20.92 17.11 -12.62
N ARG A 552 -20.25 16.20 -13.31
CA ARG A 552 -19.35 15.21 -12.68
C ARG A 552 -18.06 14.97 -13.46
N VAL A 553 -16.99 14.84 -12.72
CA VAL A 553 -15.71 14.33 -13.24
C VAL A 553 -15.44 12.99 -12.56
N PHE A 554 -15.44 11.91 -13.34
CA PHE A 554 -15.06 10.58 -12.88
C PHE A 554 -13.55 10.43 -13.01
N ILE A 555 -12.88 10.23 -11.85
CA ILE A 555 -11.41 10.21 -11.78
C ILE A 555 -10.95 8.82 -11.40
N PHE A 556 -10.22 8.18 -12.32
CA PHE A 556 -9.57 6.89 -12.10
C PHE A 556 -8.07 7.06 -11.93
N GLY A 557 -7.47 6.21 -11.11
CA GLY A 557 -6.03 6.04 -11.01
C GLY A 557 -5.73 4.60 -10.58
N ALA A 558 -5.06 3.85 -11.46
CA ALA A 558 -4.86 2.41 -11.24
C ALA A 558 -3.70 1.87 -12.06
N LYS A 559 -2.99 0.88 -11.49
CA LYS A 559 -2.05 0.03 -12.23
C LYS A 559 -2.54 -1.41 -12.17
N ALA A 560 -2.53 -2.11 -13.31
CA ALA A 560 -2.78 -3.55 -13.38
C ALA A 560 -1.46 -4.32 -13.35
N ALA A 561 -1.44 -5.51 -12.72
CA ALA A 561 -0.28 -6.39 -12.82
C ALA A 561 0.01 -6.73 -14.29
N PRO A 562 1.28 -6.77 -14.75
CA PRO A 562 1.61 -6.94 -16.17
C PRO A 562 1.01 -8.17 -16.83
N GLY A 563 0.91 -9.29 -16.12
CA GLY A 563 0.32 -10.54 -16.59
C GLY A 563 -1.21 -10.63 -16.45
N TYR A 564 -1.88 -9.65 -15.83
CA TYR A 564 -3.33 -9.70 -15.58
C TYR A 564 -4.12 -9.06 -16.73
N ILE A 565 -4.29 -9.82 -17.82
CA ILE A 565 -4.86 -9.33 -19.08
C ILE A 565 -6.26 -8.74 -18.88
N ARG A 566 -7.15 -9.38 -18.11
CA ARG A 566 -8.50 -8.89 -17.87
C ARG A 566 -8.53 -7.55 -17.14
N ALA A 567 -7.64 -7.34 -16.17
CA ALA A 567 -7.45 -6.05 -15.52
C ALA A 567 -6.95 -4.98 -16.51
N LYS A 568 -6.02 -5.33 -17.39
CA LYS A 568 -5.55 -4.43 -18.47
C LYS A 568 -6.67 -4.10 -19.47
N ALA A 569 -7.55 -5.06 -19.76
CA ALA A 569 -8.74 -4.83 -20.59
C ALA A 569 -9.70 -3.80 -19.96
N ILE A 570 -9.88 -3.83 -18.64
CA ILE A 570 -10.70 -2.84 -17.92
C ILE A 570 -10.07 -1.43 -18.01
N ILE A 571 -8.74 -1.32 -17.92
CA ILE A 571 -8.04 -0.05 -18.15
C ILE A 571 -8.31 0.48 -19.56
N LYS A 572 -8.16 -0.37 -20.58
CA LYS A 572 -8.45 -0.02 -21.98
C LYS A 572 -9.89 0.43 -22.13
N LEU A 573 -10.85 -0.27 -21.50
CA LEU A 573 -12.27 0.09 -21.53
C LEU A 573 -12.52 1.49 -20.93
N ILE A 574 -11.96 1.78 -19.76
CA ILE A 574 -12.12 3.11 -19.12
C ILE A 574 -11.54 4.21 -20.00
N ASN A 575 -10.38 4.01 -20.61
CA ASN A 575 -9.77 4.97 -21.52
C ASN A 575 -10.62 5.16 -22.80
N THR A 576 -11.21 4.08 -23.33
CA THR A 576 -12.10 4.16 -24.49
C THR A 576 -13.41 4.89 -24.15
N ILE A 577 -13.97 4.68 -22.95
CA ILE A 577 -15.13 5.43 -22.45
C ILE A 577 -14.76 6.91 -22.28
N ALA A 578 -13.57 7.21 -21.75
CA ALA A 578 -13.07 8.57 -21.62
C ALA A 578 -12.98 9.27 -22.99
N GLU A 579 -12.46 8.59 -24.00
CA GLU A 579 -12.41 9.11 -25.37
C GLU A 579 -13.82 9.37 -25.93
N LEU A 580 -14.74 8.43 -25.74
CA LEU A 580 -16.14 8.56 -26.19
C LEU A 580 -16.82 9.76 -25.51
N VAL A 581 -16.78 9.84 -24.18
CA VAL A 581 -17.51 10.85 -23.40
C VAL A 581 -16.90 12.25 -23.58
N ASN A 582 -15.57 12.36 -23.48
CA ASN A 582 -14.90 13.65 -23.47
C ASN A 582 -14.90 14.36 -24.84
N ASN A 583 -15.10 13.62 -25.93
CA ASN A 583 -15.17 14.18 -27.29
C ASN A 583 -16.62 14.37 -27.81
N ASP A 584 -17.64 13.97 -27.07
CA ASP A 584 -19.04 14.15 -27.45
C ASP A 584 -19.60 15.48 -26.90
N SER A 585 -19.80 16.45 -27.76
CA SER A 585 -20.27 17.80 -27.39
C SER A 585 -21.65 17.81 -26.73
N ASP A 586 -22.47 16.76 -26.86
CA ASP A 586 -23.77 16.68 -26.21
C ASP A 586 -23.69 16.40 -24.72
N VAL A 587 -22.55 15.88 -24.25
CA VAL A 587 -22.39 15.40 -22.85
C VAL A 587 -21.14 15.94 -22.15
N ASN A 588 -20.08 16.33 -22.85
CA ASN A 588 -18.76 16.64 -22.29
C ASN A 588 -18.69 17.88 -21.38
N GLU A 589 -19.70 18.75 -21.43
CA GLU A 589 -19.86 19.88 -20.51
C GLU A 589 -20.52 19.46 -19.18
N THR A 590 -21.13 18.26 -19.14
CA THR A 590 -21.83 17.73 -17.97
C THR A 590 -21.03 16.62 -17.28
N ILE A 591 -20.48 15.69 -18.06
CA ILE A 591 -19.68 14.59 -17.52
C ILE A 591 -18.33 14.49 -18.22
N LYS A 592 -17.28 14.23 -17.45
CA LYS A 592 -15.93 13.93 -17.96
C LYS A 592 -15.35 12.71 -17.26
N VAL A 593 -14.46 12.01 -17.96
CA VAL A 593 -13.74 10.85 -17.43
C VAL A 593 -12.24 11.11 -17.54
N VAL A 594 -11.53 10.96 -16.44
CA VAL A 594 -10.07 11.15 -16.36
C VAL A 594 -9.44 9.89 -15.82
N PHE A 595 -8.45 9.36 -16.53
CA PHE A 595 -7.60 8.30 -16.01
C PHE A 595 -6.20 8.88 -15.77
N VAL A 596 -5.86 9.14 -14.50
CA VAL A 596 -4.59 9.75 -14.11
C VAL A 596 -3.44 8.78 -14.39
N HIS A 597 -2.48 9.22 -15.19
CA HIS A 597 -1.33 8.43 -15.62
C HIS A 597 -0.39 8.12 -14.45
N ASN A 598 0.16 6.91 -14.44
CA ASN A 598 1.19 6.50 -13.51
C ASN A 598 0.86 6.81 -12.04
N TYR A 599 -0.36 6.42 -11.61
CA TYR A 599 -0.83 6.65 -10.26
C TYR A 599 0.15 6.07 -9.21
N ASN A 600 0.59 6.91 -8.28
CA ASN A 600 1.46 6.61 -7.14
C ASN A 600 1.13 7.55 -5.96
N VAL A 601 2.06 7.78 -5.01
CA VAL A 601 1.78 8.58 -3.80
C VAL A 601 1.57 10.06 -4.12
N SER A 602 2.40 10.66 -4.97
CA SER A 602 2.32 12.10 -5.30
C SER A 602 0.99 12.50 -5.97
N PRO A 603 0.49 11.83 -7.03
CA PRO A 603 -0.87 12.06 -7.53
C PRO A 603 -1.95 11.90 -6.46
N ALA A 604 -1.82 10.92 -5.54
CA ALA A 604 -2.81 10.71 -4.49
C ALA A 604 -2.91 11.91 -3.54
N GLU A 605 -1.80 12.58 -3.23
CA GLU A 605 -1.77 13.77 -2.38
C GLU A 605 -2.51 14.96 -2.99
N HIS A 606 -2.62 15.05 -4.33
CA HIS A 606 -3.42 16.05 -5.04
C HIS A 606 -4.90 15.65 -5.18
N ILE A 607 -5.16 14.37 -5.46
CA ILE A 607 -6.52 13.88 -5.74
C ILE A 607 -7.37 13.80 -4.46
N ILE A 608 -6.80 13.28 -3.36
CA ILE A 608 -7.57 12.99 -2.15
C ILE A 608 -8.22 14.25 -1.53
N PRO A 609 -7.53 15.39 -1.38
CA PRO A 609 -8.15 16.61 -0.88
C PRO A 609 -9.24 17.18 -1.78
N ALA A 610 -9.15 16.93 -3.09
CA ALA A 610 -10.08 17.43 -4.10
C ALA A 610 -11.35 16.56 -4.25
N ALA A 611 -11.34 15.32 -3.78
CA ALA A 611 -12.45 14.39 -3.97
C ALA A 611 -13.70 14.77 -3.16
N ASP A 612 -14.87 14.67 -3.79
CA ASP A 612 -16.18 14.75 -3.13
C ASP A 612 -16.68 13.36 -2.74
N VAL A 613 -16.40 12.35 -3.58
CA VAL A 613 -16.88 10.98 -3.43
C VAL A 613 -15.71 9.99 -3.54
N SER A 614 -15.69 9.04 -2.62
CA SER A 614 -14.73 7.95 -2.51
C SER A 614 -15.37 6.63 -2.91
N GLU A 615 -14.97 6.07 -4.05
CA GLU A 615 -15.47 4.80 -4.58
C GLU A 615 -14.81 3.59 -3.89
N GLN A 616 -15.57 2.91 -3.04
CA GLN A 616 -15.16 1.75 -2.22
C GLN A 616 -16.11 0.57 -2.48
N ILE A 617 -16.20 0.18 -3.76
CA ILE A 617 -17.26 -0.67 -4.31
C ILE A 617 -16.83 -2.12 -4.57
N SER A 618 -15.87 -2.65 -3.84
CA SER A 618 -15.51 -4.07 -3.91
C SER A 618 -16.72 -4.99 -3.71
N MET A 619 -16.71 -6.19 -4.30
CA MET A 619 -17.70 -7.19 -3.95
C MET A 619 -17.52 -7.55 -2.47
N ALA A 620 -18.61 -7.54 -1.69
CA ALA A 620 -18.55 -7.80 -0.26
C ALA A 620 -17.82 -9.11 0.07
N GLY A 621 -17.01 -9.10 1.14
CA GLY A 621 -16.17 -10.20 1.56
C GLY A 621 -14.90 -10.41 0.70
N LYS A 622 -14.44 -9.40 -0.07
CA LYS A 622 -13.22 -9.51 -0.91
C LYS A 622 -12.13 -8.52 -0.54
N GLU A 623 -12.46 -7.32 -0.12
CA GLU A 623 -11.48 -6.34 0.38
C GLU A 623 -11.24 -6.55 1.87
N ALA A 624 -10.04 -6.98 2.27
CA ALA A 624 -9.74 -7.24 3.68
C ALA A 624 -9.94 -6.00 4.57
N SER A 625 -9.56 -4.83 4.10
CA SER A 625 -9.73 -3.56 4.81
C SER A 625 -9.98 -2.40 3.85
N GLY A 626 -9.09 -2.18 2.90
CA GLY A 626 -8.88 -0.90 2.26
C GLY A 626 -8.16 0.09 3.19
N THR A 627 -7.48 1.06 2.60
CA THR A 627 -6.86 2.19 3.30
C THR A 627 -7.14 3.52 2.59
N SER A 628 -7.48 3.51 1.30
CA SER A 628 -7.91 4.72 0.59
C SER A 628 -9.19 5.30 1.18
N ASN A 629 -10.16 4.45 1.58
CA ASN A 629 -11.38 4.85 2.27
C ASN A 629 -11.10 5.73 3.50
N MET A 630 -10.09 5.39 4.29
CA MET A 630 -9.69 6.14 5.49
C MET A 630 -9.09 7.52 5.13
N LYS A 631 -8.24 7.58 4.10
CA LYS A 631 -7.64 8.83 3.60
C LYS A 631 -8.71 9.80 3.08
N PHE A 632 -9.65 9.28 2.30
CA PHE A 632 -10.76 10.07 1.78
C PHE A 632 -11.68 10.57 2.90
N MET A 633 -12.02 9.72 3.87
CA MET A 633 -12.82 10.09 5.03
C MET A 633 -12.18 11.25 5.81
N MET A 634 -10.87 11.21 6.09
CA MET A 634 -10.13 12.28 6.76
C MET A 634 -10.16 13.60 5.99
N ASN A 635 -10.30 13.56 4.65
CA ASN A 635 -10.35 14.72 3.77
C ASN A 635 -11.78 15.10 3.36
N GLY A 636 -12.78 14.48 3.99
CA GLY A 636 -14.18 14.84 3.81
C GLY A 636 -14.81 14.36 2.49
N ALA A 637 -14.21 13.38 1.81
CA ALA A 637 -14.90 12.69 0.73
C ALA A 637 -15.86 11.65 1.29
N LEU A 638 -17.12 11.64 0.84
CA LEU A 638 -18.12 10.69 1.34
C LEU A 638 -17.94 9.32 0.68
N THR A 639 -18.08 8.26 1.48
CA THR A 639 -17.95 6.90 0.97
C THR A 639 -19.16 6.49 0.14
N MET A 640 -18.94 6.15 -1.13
CA MET A 640 -19.81 5.35 -1.98
C MET A 640 -19.30 3.92 -1.94
N GLY A 641 -20.01 3.00 -1.31
CA GLY A 641 -19.40 1.69 -1.08
C GLY A 641 -20.37 0.57 -0.75
N THR A 642 -19.78 -0.61 -0.62
CA THR A 642 -20.42 -1.83 -0.11
C THR A 642 -20.02 -2.06 1.33
N LEU A 643 -20.76 -2.92 2.05
CA LEU A 643 -20.41 -3.39 3.39
C LEU A 643 -19.29 -4.43 3.31
N ASP A 644 -18.07 -3.94 3.04
CA ASP A 644 -16.85 -4.74 2.88
C ASP A 644 -15.66 -4.08 3.59
N GLY A 645 -14.76 -4.88 4.12
CA GLY A 645 -13.54 -4.40 4.78
C GLY A 645 -13.82 -3.34 5.86
N ALA A 646 -13.02 -2.27 5.87
CA ALA A 646 -13.18 -1.18 6.82
C ALA A 646 -14.36 -0.24 6.52
N ASN A 647 -15.07 -0.38 5.39
CA ASN A 647 -16.27 0.42 5.12
C ASN A 647 -17.35 0.18 6.18
N VAL A 648 -17.44 -1.05 6.72
CA VAL A 648 -18.36 -1.39 7.82
C VAL A 648 -18.06 -0.50 9.04
N GLU A 649 -16.80 -0.41 9.43
CA GLU A 649 -16.38 0.38 10.59
C GLU A 649 -16.46 1.90 10.32
N ILE A 650 -16.32 2.33 9.04
CA ILE A 650 -16.57 3.73 8.65
C ILE A 650 -18.05 4.06 8.83
N LEU A 651 -18.95 3.21 8.32
CA LEU A 651 -20.39 3.40 8.48
C LEU A 651 -20.81 3.44 9.95
N ASP A 652 -20.28 2.53 10.77
CA ASP A 652 -20.51 2.53 12.23
C ASP A 652 -20.06 3.84 12.89
N ALA A 653 -18.97 4.44 12.41
CA ALA A 653 -18.44 5.68 12.96
C ALA A 653 -19.26 6.92 12.57
N VAL A 654 -19.76 6.96 11.33
CA VAL A 654 -20.41 8.16 10.78
C VAL A 654 -21.94 8.11 10.78
N GLY A 655 -22.55 6.92 10.76
CA GLY A 655 -23.99 6.70 10.61
C GLY A 655 -24.44 6.65 9.15
N ASP A 656 -25.59 5.99 8.92
CA ASP A 656 -26.13 5.68 7.59
C ASP A 656 -26.39 6.90 6.71
N GLU A 657 -26.73 8.03 7.32
CA GLU A 657 -27.01 9.28 6.62
C GLU A 657 -25.76 9.98 6.06
N ASN A 658 -24.56 9.58 6.50
CA ASN A 658 -23.30 10.23 6.15
C ASN A 658 -22.41 9.41 5.20
N ALA A 659 -22.97 8.37 4.58
CA ALA A 659 -22.35 7.54 3.55
C ALA A 659 -23.42 7.05 2.56
N TYR A 660 -22.99 6.50 1.42
CA TYR A 660 -23.86 5.93 0.40
C TYR A 660 -23.52 4.45 0.22
N ILE A 661 -24.28 3.59 0.90
CA ILE A 661 -24.07 2.15 0.87
C ILE A 661 -25.06 1.50 -0.08
N PHE A 662 -24.61 0.46 -0.79
CA PHE A 662 -25.41 -0.31 -1.74
C PHE A 662 -24.93 -1.78 -1.81
N GLY A 663 -25.73 -2.59 -2.52
CA GLY A 663 -25.36 -3.94 -2.95
C GLY A 663 -25.50 -5.00 -1.87
N ALA A 664 -25.23 -6.24 -2.28
CA ALA A 664 -25.35 -7.41 -1.44
C ALA A 664 -24.24 -7.45 -0.37
N THR A 665 -24.59 -7.91 0.82
CA THR A 665 -23.65 -8.15 1.91
C THR A 665 -22.92 -9.49 1.74
N GLU A 666 -21.85 -9.69 2.49
CA GLU A 666 -21.07 -10.94 2.47
C GLU A 666 -21.93 -12.16 2.86
N ASP A 667 -22.82 -12.01 3.84
CA ASP A 667 -23.73 -13.07 4.30
C ASP A 667 -24.84 -13.39 3.28
N GLU A 668 -25.29 -12.44 2.47
CA GLU A 668 -26.33 -12.60 1.45
C GLU A 668 -25.81 -13.25 0.17
N LEU A 669 -24.57 -12.93 -0.23
CA LEU A 669 -23.99 -13.36 -1.49
C LEU A 669 -24.05 -14.87 -1.75
N PRO A 670 -23.80 -15.78 -0.77
CA PRO A 670 -23.89 -17.22 -1.00
C PRO A 670 -25.30 -17.69 -1.40
N ALA A 671 -26.34 -17.07 -0.85
CA ALA A 671 -27.72 -17.36 -1.20
C ALA A 671 -28.09 -16.77 -2.57
N LEU A 672 -27.74 -15.50 -2.82
CA LEU A 672 -27.98 -14.82 -4.08
C LEU A 672 -27.29 -15.48 -5.26
N LYS A 673 -26.05 -15.97 -5.07
CA LYS A 673 -25.27 -16.63 -6.13
C LYS A 673 -25.73 -18.04 -6.46
N ARG A 674 -26.56 -18.68 -5.63
CA ARG A 674 -27.02 -20.06 -5.87
C ARG A 674 -27.83 -20.21 -7.17
N ASP A 675 -28.74 -19.24 -7.43
CA ASP A 675 -29.61 -19.22 -8.60
C ASP A 675 -29.34 -17.98 -9.49
N TYR A 676 -28.10 -17.44 -9.42
CA TYR A 676 -27.72 -16.23 -10.13
C TYR A 676 -27.62 -16.46 -11.64
N ASP A 677 -28.40 -15.68 -12.40
CA ASP A 677 -28.33 -15.62 -13.84
C ASP A 677 -27.98 -14.18 -14.31
N PRO A 678 -26.76 -13.91 -14.72
CA PRO A 678 -26.36 -12.59 -15.19
C PRO A 678 -27.13 -12.13 -16.44
N ARG A 679 -27.59 -13.07 -17.29
CA ARG A 679 -28.42 -12.73 -18.46
C ARG A 679 -29.78 -12.20 -18.06
N TRP A 680 -30.36 -12.72 -16.96
CA TRP A 680 -31.60 -12.15 -16.42
C TRP A 680 -31.43 -10.67 -16.05
N HIS A 681 -30.31 -10.31 -15.40
CA HIS A 681 -30.01 -8.90 -15.05
C HIS A 681 -29.83 -8.05 -16.31
N MET A 682 -29.09 -8.53 -17.30
CA MET A 682 -28.94 -7.86 -18.60
C MET A 682 -30.30 -7.54 -19.26
N ASP A 683 -31.26 -8.47 -19.17
CA ASP A 683 -32.56 -8.35 -19.83
C ASP A 683 -33.59 -7.51 -19.05
N ASN A 684 -33.49 -7.51 -17.72
CA ASN A 684 -34.49 -6.92 -16.86
C ASN A 684 -34.07 -5.61 -16.17
N VAL A 685 -32.75 -5.29 -16.10
CA VAL A 685 -32.31 -4.00 -15.60
C VAL A 685 -32.30 -2.97 -16.76
N PRO A 686 -33.11 -1.92 -16.70
CA PRO A 686 -33.20 -0.93 -17.77
C PRO A 686 -31.83 -0.34 -18.11
N GLY A 687 -31.49 -0.29 -19.41
CA GLY A 687 -30.20 0.24 -19.91
C GLY A 687 -29.04 -0.73 -19.91
N LEU A 688 -29.01 -1.74 -19.03
CA LEU A 688 -27.85 -2.63 -18.84
C LEU A 688 -27.50 -3.43 -20.10
N ARG A 689 -28.51 -3.91 -20.86
CA ARG A 689 -28.25 -4.56 -22.16
C ARG A 689 -27.48 -3.62 -23.11
N ARG A 690 -27.88 -2.35 -23.21
CA ARG A 690 -27.22 -1.38 -24.10
C ARG A 690 -25.75 -1.16 -23.70
N VAL A 691 -25.46 -1.16 -22.38
CA VAL A 691 -24.11 -1.06 -21.85
C VAL A 691 -23.27 -2.26 -22.26
N LEU A 692 -23.81 -3.47 -22.13
CA LEU A 692 -23.10 -4.70 -22.49
C LEU A 692 -22.92 -4.85 -24.01
N ASP A 693 -23.96 -4.54 -24.80
CA ASP A 693 -23.88 -4.60 -26.25
C ASP A 693 -22.82 -3.66 -26.81
N ALA A 694 -22.59 -2.50 -26.17
CA ALA A 694 -21.57 -1.53 -26.58
C ALA A 694 -20.13 -2.10 -26.59
N LEU A 695 -19.86 -3.16 -25.82
CA LEU A 695 -18.58 -3.86 -25.84
C LEU A 695 -18.33 -4.64 -27.14
N VAL A 696 -19.40 -5.02 -27.85
CA VAL A 696 -19.32 -5.99 -28.98
C VAL A 696 -19.99 -5.52 -30.25
N ASP A 697 -20.75 -4.40 -30.26
CA ASP A 697 -21.49 -3.90 -31.42
C ASP A 697 -20.72 -2.84 -32.25
N GLY A 698 -19.48 -2.53 -31.87
CA GLY A 698 -18.63 -1.53 -32.51
C GLY A 698 -18.80 -0.11 -31.97
N THR A 699 -19.59 0.10 -30.91
CA THR A 699 -19.70 1.41 -30.23
C THR A 699 -18.39 1.76 -29.55
N LEU A 700 -17.73 0.78 -28.93
CA LEU A 700 -16.42 0.90 -28.28
C LEU A 700 -15.37 0.12 -29.08
N ASP A 701 -14.21 0.75 -29.32
CA ASP A 701 -13.12 0.16 -30.10
C ASP A 701 -11.98 -0.31 -29.17
N ASP A 702 -11.69 -1.60 -29.19
CA ASP A 702 -10.56 -2.20 -28.50
C ASP A 702 -9.31 -2.35 -29.40
N ASN A 703 -9.28 -1.63 -30.54
CA ASN A 703 -8.20 -1.71 -31.54
C ASN A 703 -7.94 -3.12 -32.07
N GLY A 704 -9.01 -3.95 -32.14
CA GLY A 704 -8.95 -5.32 -32.67
C GLY A 704 -8.27 -6.31 -31.74
N SER A 705 -8.07 -5.98 -30.44
CA SER A 705 -7.45 -6.89 -29.46
C SER A 705 -8.34 -8.07 -29.06
N GLY A 706 -9.67 -7.94 -29.21
CA GLY A 706 -10.66 -8.91 -28.76
C GLY A 706 -10.93 -8.85 -27.24
N TRP A 707 -10.30 -7.89 -26.51
CA TRP A 707 -10.40 -7.83 -25.06
C TRP A 707 -11.80 -7.44 -24.56
N PHE A 708 -12.53 -6.59 -25.31
CA PHE A 708 -13.90 -6.23 -24.93
C PHE A 708 -14.87 -7.39 -25.14
N TYR A 709 -14.65 -8.21 -26.17
CA TYR A 709 -15.40 -9.45 -26.38
C TYR A 709 -15.15 -10.44 -25.22
N ASP A 710 -13.90 -10.58 -24.77
CA ASP A 710 -13.57 -11.45 -23.64
C ASP A 710 -14.17 -10.95 -22.30
N LEU A 711 -14.20 -9.63 -22.08
CA LEU A 711 -14.90 -9.02 -20.93
C LEU A 711 -16.40 -9.31 -20.99
N HIS A 712 -17.05 -9.06 -22.14
CA HIS A 712 -18.48 -9.34 -22.34
C HIS A 712 -18.80 -10.82 -22.07
N ARG A 713 -17.98 -11.71 -22.62
CA ARG A 713 -18.16 -13.15 -22.46
C ARG A 713 -18.00 -13.62 -21.02
N SER A 714 -17.02 -13.07 -20.28
CA SER A 714 -16.78 -13.43 -18.88
C SER A 714 -17.94 -13.05 -17.94
N LEU A 715 -18.73 -12.04 -18.32
CA LEU A 715 -19.92 -11.63 -17.57
C LEU A 715 -21.15 -12.49 -17.86
N LEU A 716 -21.26 -13.09 -19.05
CA LEU A 716 -22.47 -13.74 -19.50
C LEU A 716 -22.33 -15.27 -19.71
N GLU A 717 -21.12 -15.79 -19.76
CA GLU A 717 -20.85 -17.19 -20.05
C GLU A 717 -19.88 -17.78 -19.04
N PRO A 718 -20.25 -18.93 -18.43
CA PRO A 718 -19.33 -19.64 -17.58
C PRO A 718 -18.20 -20.26 -18.41
N SER A 719 -16.98 -20.29 -17.85
CA SER A 719 -15.82 -20.96 -18.44
C SER A 719 -15.20 -21.90 -17.39
N TYR A 720 -13.96 -21.65 -16.96
CA TYR A 720 -13.36 -22.30 -15.79
C TYR A 720 -13.94 -21.76 -14.47
N GLU A 721 -14.54 -20.57 -14.53
CA GLU A 721 -15.21 -19.89 -13.43
C GLU A 721 -16.68 -19.62 -13.80
N PRO A 722 -17.58 -19.42 -12.80
CA PRO A 722 -18.93 -18.95 -13.06
C PRO A 722 -18.93 -17.62 -13.84
N ALA A 723 -20.00 -17.35 -14.61
CA ALA A 723 -20.19 -16.04 -15.23
C ALA A 723 -20.34 -14.96 -14.13
N ASP A 724 -19.83 -13.77 -14.40
CA ASP A 724 -19.88 -12.62 -13.48
C ASP A 724 -19.48 -12.96 -12.05
N VAL A 725 -18.28 -13.55 -11.88
CA VAL A 725 -17.73 -14.01 -10.58
C VAL A 725 -17.86 -12.96 -9.49
N TYR A 726 -17.70 -11.66 -9.85
CA TYR A 726 -17.70 -10.54 -8.90
C TYR A 726 -19.05 -9.79 -8.79
N TYR A 727 -20.15 -10.42 -9.28
CA TYR A 727 -21.52 -9.91 -9.11
C TYR A 727 -21.70 -8.45 -9.60
N VAL A 728 -21.05 -8.11 -10.70
CA VAL A 728 -21.08 -6.77 -11.29
C VAL A 728 -22.48 -6.43 -11.79
N LEU A 729 -23.12 -7.36 -12.52
CA LEU A 729 -24.44 -7.13 -13.08
C LEU A 729 -25.53 -7.25 -12.00
N GLY A 730 -25.29 -8.09 -10.98
CA GLY A 730 -26.22 -8.27 -9.85
C GLY A 730 -26.38 -7.01 -9.02
N ASP A 731 -25.30 -6.28 -8.75
CA ASP A 731 -25.30 -5.06 -7.94
C ASP A 731 -25.52 -3.78 -8.77
N PHE A 732 -25.55 -3.87 -10.11
CA PHE A 732 -25.57 -2.69 -10.98
C PHE A 732 -26.77 -1.76 -10.70
N ALA A 733 -27.97 -2.29 -10.54
CA ALA A 733 -29.17 -1.49 -10.29
C ALA A 733 -29.09 -0.71 -8.96
N ALA A 734 -28.67 -1.37 -7.89
CA ALA A 734 -28.48 -0.77 -6.58
C ALA A 734 -27.38 0.30 -6.57
N TYR A 735 -26.27 0.03 -7.27
CA TYR A 735 -25.18 0.99 -7.44
C TYR A 735 -25.64 2.24 -8.18
N ARG A 736 -26.34 2.09 -9.31
CA ARG A 736 -26.90 3.21 -10.09
C ARG A 736 -27.82 4.07 -9.25
N GLU A 737 -28.73 3.47 -8.49
CA GLU A 737 -29.65 4.21 -7.61
C GLU A 737 -28.89 5.01 -6.54
N ALA A 738 -27.87 4.39 -5.91
CA ALA A 738 -27.04 5.07 -4.92
C ALA A 738 -26.26 6.25 -5.53
N LYS A 739 -25.71 6.08 -6.73
CA LYS A 739 -24.97 7.13 -7.47
C LYS A 739 -25.88 8.29 -7.85
N ASP A 740 -27.06 8.01 -8.36
CA ASP A 740 -28.02 9.05 -8.76
C ASP A 740 -28.53 9.82 -7.52
N ARG A 741 -28.82 9.13 -6.42
CA ARG A 741 -29.17 9.75 -5.12
C ARG A 741 -28.05 10.62 -4.58
N MET A 742 -26.81 10.14 -4.58
CA MET A 742 -25.63 10.89 -4.11
C MET A 742 -25.47 12.20 -4.90
N ALA A 743 -25.56 12.13 -6.22
CA ALA A 743 -25.42 13.32 -7.06
C ALA A 743 -26.55 14.34 -6.84
N HIS A 744 -27.79 13.85 -6.64
CA HIS A 744 -28.93 14.70 -6.30
C HIS A 744 -28.73 15.40 -4.95
N ASP A 745 -28.30 14.66 -3.91
CA ASP A 745 -28.10 15.21 -2.56
C ASP A 745 -27.02 16.30 -2.54
N HIS A 746 -25.93 16.09 -3.29
CA HIS A 746 -24.85 17.07 -3.41
C HIS A 746 -25.32 18.39 -4.04
N ASP A 747 -26.12 18.31 -5.13
CA ASP A 747 -26.60 19.48 -5.87
C ASP A 747 -27.73 20.20 -5.14
N ALA A 748 -28.65 19.45 -4.52
CA ALA A 748 -29.87 20.00 -3.91
C ALA A 748 -29.61 20.72 -2.55
N ASP A 749 -28.63 20.25 -1.76
CA ASP A 749 -28.34 20.81 -0.42
C ASP A 749 -26.84 20.84 -0.10
N PRO A 750 -26.09 21.84 -0.61
CA PRO A 750 -24.65 21.96 -0.37
C PRO A 750 -24.26 22.10 1.10
N LEU A 751 -25.10 22.75 1.94
CA LEU A 751 -24.81 22.85 3.38
C LEU A 751 -25.05 21.53 4.08
N GLY A 752 -26.11 20.82 3.75
CA GLY A 752 -26.35 19.45 4.25
C GLY A 752 -25.26 18.49 3.82
N TRP A 753 -24.74 18.62 2.59
CA TRP A 753 -23.58 17.88 2.12
C TRP A 753 -22.35 18.14 2.99
N ASN A 754 -22.02 19.42 3.22
CA ASN A 754 -20.86 19.79 4.04
C ASN A 754 -21.01 19.43 5.53
N ARG A 755 -22.24 19.31 6.03
CA ARG A 755 -22.52 18.72 7.33
C ARG A 755 -22.10 17.25 7.39
N LYS A 756 -22.44 16.43 6.35
CA LYS A 756 -21.99 15.03 6.24
C LYS A 756 -20.45 14.97 6.16
N VAL A 757 -19.83 15.87 5.39
CA VAL A 757 -18.36 16.03 5.29
C VAL A 757 -17.73 16.24 6.67
N TRP A 758 -18.28 17.17 7.48
CA TRP A 758 -17.78 17.43 8.83
C TRP A 758 -17.87 16.22 9.75
N VAL A 759 -18.97 15.49 9.71
CA VAL A 759 -19.12 14.24 10.49
C VAL A 759 -18.05 13.23 10.08
N ASN A 760 -17.79 13.04 8.80
CA ASN A 760 -16.75 12.12 8.31
C ASN A 760 -15.36 12.52 8.83
N ILE A 761 -14.98 13.79 8.71
CA ILE A 761 -13.68 14.29 9.17
C ILE A 761 -13.53 14.06 10.69
N THR A 762 -14.50 14.50 11.48
CA THR A 762 -14.38 14.46 12.94
C THR A 762 -14.50 13.05 13.52
N ARG A 763 -15.09 12.10 12.81
CA ARG A 763 -15.22 10.69 13.21
C ARG A 763 -14.10 9.80 12.66
N SER A 764 -13.09 10.36 12.00
CA SER A 764 -12.00 9.59 11.38
C SER A 764 -10.92 9.10 12.36
N GLY A 765 -10.94 9.49 13.63
CA GLY A 765 -9.91 9.18 14.64
C GLY A 765 -9.58 7.69 14.77
N ARG A 766 -10.59 6.82 14.66
CA ARG A 766 -10.41 5.36 14.69
C ARG A 766 -9.46 4.87 13.58
N PHE A 767 -9.34 5.59 12.48
CA PHE A 767 -8.57 5.21 11.29
C PHE A 767 -7.18 5.86 11.22
N SER A 768 -6.70 6.42 12.34
CA SER A 768 -5.30 6.83 12.49
C SER A 768 -4.39 5.61 12.63
N SER A 769 -3.25 5.61 11.91
CA SER A 769 -2.21 4.61 12.11
C SER A 769 -1.56 4.69 13.50
N ASP A 770 -1.63 5.84 14.18
CA ASP A 770 -1.13 6.00 15.56
C ASP A 770 -1.93 5.12 16.53
N ARG A 771 -3.27 5.11 16.39
CA ARG A 771 -4.14 4.20 17.16
C ARG A 771 -3.80 2.75 16.85
N THR A 772 -3.66 2.37 15.55
CA THR A 772 -3.34 1.00 15.14
C THR A 772 -2.03 0.54 15.74
N ILE A 773 -0.99 1.36 15.65
CA ILE A 773 0.36 1.03 16.15
C ILE A 773 0.39 0.98 17.67
N SER A 774 -0.35 1.86 18.36
CA SER A 774 -0.49 1.78 19.83
C SER A 774 -1.11 0.45 20.27
N ASP A 775 -2.09 -0.08 19.51
CA ASP A 775 -2.69 -1.38 19.78
C ASP A 775 -1.70 -2.53 19.53
N TYR A 776 -0.91 -2.50 18.43
CA TYR A 776 0.15 -3.47 18.19
C TYR A 776 1.22 -3.43 19.28
N ALA A 777 1.72 -2.24 19.63
CA ALA A 777 2.76 -2.05 20.65
C ALA A 777 2.34 -2.63 22.00
N ARG A 778 1.11 -2.33 22.44
CA ARG A 778 0.56 -2.80 23.71
C ARG A 778 0.24 -4.28 23.71
N GLU A 779 -0.43 -4.79 22.68
CA GLU A 779 -1.08 -6.10 22.68
C GLU A 779 -0.24 -7.21 22.06
N VAL A 780 0.56 -6.90 21.02
CA VAL A 780 1.33 -7.88 20.27
C VAL A 780 2.82 -7.77 20.60
N TRP A 781 3.43 -6.61 20.30
CA TRP A 781 4.89 -6.45 20.38
C TRP A 781 5.42 -6.31 21.81
N LYS A 782 4.58 -5.85 22.75
CA LYS A 782 4.94 -5.60 24.15
C LYS A 782 6.11 -4.60 24.29
N ILE A 783 6.08 -3.56 23.49
CA ILE A 783 7.01 -2.42 23.53
C ILE A 783 6.28 -1.15 23.99
N LYS A 784 7.04 -0.15 24.39
CA LYS A 784 6.56 1.18 24.79
C LYS A 784 7.46 2.26 24.20
N GLY A 785 6.99 3.50 24.17
CA GLY A 785 7.78 4.64 23.72
C GLY A 785 9.05 4.84 24.55
N GLU A 786 10.15 5.07 23.87
CA GLU A 786 11.48 5.33 24.44
C GLU A 786 12.05 6.64 23.84
N PRO A 787 11.60 7.81 24.28
CA PRO A 787 12.07 9.07 23.75
C PRO A 787 13.54 9.31 24.10
N ILE A 788 14.31 9.79 23.10
CA ILE A 788 15.69 10.24 23.33
C ILE A 788 15.70 11.63 23.96
N ALA A 789 16.76 11.94 24.72
CA ALA A 789 16.89 13.19 25.51
C ALA A 789 17.11 14.44 24.63
#